data_7b6e0f8fb99aba9ba69e0195503d0a68
#
_entry.id   7b6e0f8fb99aba9ba69e0195503d0a68
#
_cell.length_a   1.000
_cell.length_b   1.000
_cell.length_c   1.000
_cell.angle_alpha   90.00
_cell.angle_beta   90.00
_cell.angle_gamma   90.00
#
_symmetry.space_group_name_H-M   'P 1'
#
loop_
_entity.id
_entity.type
_entity.pdbx_description
1 polymer ?
#
loop_
_entity_poly.entity_id
_entity_poly.type
_entity_poly.pdbx_seq_one_letter_code
_entity_poly.pdbx_strand_id
1 'polypeptide(L)'
;MRLSSGPNILRGLFALLLLTASSGNVLGVQIVDERPVSPRLAALQDRLKSGDTRALDSFWKEITESGAPIIEPAAGSDHDVLVTMLWRAREETKNVFVFRLGDVSKSMTRMLDTDLWYKTFRLQKGARFIYQFAANLPDPKEWGGVTRFAGVVRNDPLNPLHFTEHYNEFNPYEGNSFSAVELPAAEPETWSVVRPNVPAGRVQRDTFRSKLLGDERPIWIYTPHGYADGKKPYGLLILTDGGGYVNTGRVATTLDNLIAAGLIPPLVAVMVDNPHRWRELSCNSTYADFLAQEIVPWARANYHATDRPEQTIIGGASLGGLQAAFVGLKHPEVFGNVLSQSGSFQWKPDSEKEWEWLKGQFAASPRLPLRFSIEAGLLEGAGWWRSLVPASANGTAVVDPTLLEANRNFKEMLQTKGYPVNYTEFNGNHGFLNWRGTLASHLIALVGLKPAPKISQRDKTPTVLTSIPKKAISQVKVAPGLMRRYVGRYKLDPKFTHDFVLYVTVKDGSLWIRPSYLRTRQLIAESQSRFYDTEIPDLHIAFIKDANGNVTGLTLNCGQGDILVKKMPPPVPSVTGNTTLKLKGHIDAEAVAIYGSFNNWIQTKNYCVREGDGWVCRIDLAPGKYTYRFLVDGVGLIDPTNPATEDDGQGHVDSVIVIKPK
;
A
#
# COMPACT_ATOMS: atom_id res chain seq x y z
N MET A 1 13.44 2.58 81.77
CA MET A 1 14.82 2.85 82.20
C MET A 1 15.63 3.06 80.96
N ARG A 2 15.95 4.28 80.75
CA ARG A 2 17.28 4.92 80.72
C ARG A 2 18.23 4.22 79.75
N LEU A 3 18.49 4.88 78.58
CA LEU A 3 19.68 5.72 78.26
C LEU A 3 20.90 4.84 77.95
N SER A 4 21.67 4.98 76.94
CA SER A 4 22.33 6.20 76.46
C SER A 4 23.07 5.93 75.15
N SER A 5 23.04 6.91 74.33
CA SER A 5 24.17 7.63 73.64
C SER A 5 25.12 6.84 72.73
N GLY A 6 25.09 7.21 71.50
CA GLY A 6 25.97 7.44 70.39
C GLY A 6 27.51 7.64 70.65
N PRO A 7 28.30 8.15 69.71
CA PRO A 7 28.22 8.19 68.23
C PRO A 7 29.53 7.66 67.58
N ASN A 8 29.60 7.60 66.30
CA ASN A 8 30.72 8.03 65.40
C ASN A 8 30.95 7.12 64.20
N ILE A 9 30.77 7.72 63.08
CA ILE A 9 31.77 8.18 62.12
C ILE A 9 32.22 7.16 61.05
N LEU A 10 31.75 7.45 59.86
CA LEU A 10 32.48 7.65 58.58
C LEU A 10 32.74 6.46 57.64
N ARG A 11 32.44 6.81 56.45
CA ARG A 11 32.90 6.34 55.13
C ARG A 11 32.08 5.20 54.57
N GLY A 12 31.15 5.41 53.65
CA GLY A 12 31.41 5.97 52.32
C GLY A 12 31.68 4.82 51.38
N LEU A 13 30.59 4.15 50.91
CA LEU A 13 30.66 3.44 49.63
C LEU A 13 29.33 3.71 48.92
N PHE A 14 29.39 4.56 47.93
CA PHE A 14 28.35 4.70 46.91
C PHE A 14 28.28 3.36 46.17
N ALA A 15 27.35 2.50 46.54
CA ALA A 15 26.96 1.39 45.70
C ALA A 15 26.04 1.95 44.60
N LEU A 16 26.60 2.15 43.43
CA LEU A 16 25.90 2.43 42.20
C LEU A 16 25.04 1.21 41.87
N LEU A 17 23.77 1.24 42.25
CA LEU A 17 22.77 0.30 41.70
C LEU A 17 22.61 0.67 40.23
N LEU A 18 23.33 -0.03 39.37
CA LEU A 18 23.04 -0.16 37.97
C LEU A 18 21.69 -0.93 37.86
N LEU A 19 20.62 -0.17 37.78
CA LEU A 19 19.38 -0.64 37.17
C LEU A 19 19.73 -0.97 35.71
N THR A 20 20.04 -2.23 35.44
CA THR A 20 20.00 -2.78 34.12
C THR A 20 18.54 -2.78 33.69
N ALA A 21 18.09 -1.68 33.11
CA ALA A 21 16.95 -1.72 32.24
C ALA A 21 17.31 -2.71 31.12
N SER A 22 16.69 -3.90 31.19
CA SER A 22 16.66 -4.83 30.09
C SER A 22 15.90 -4.15 28.95
N SER A 23 16.63 -3.35 28.16
CA SER A 23 16.18 -2.93 26.86
C SER A 23 16.05 -4.22 26.04
N GLY A 24 14.83 -4.71 25.91
CA GLY A 24 14.50 -5.75 24.98
C GLY A 24 15.03 -5.31 23.61
N ASN A 25 15.99 -6.06 23.09
CA ASN A 25 16.51 -5.87 21.76
C ASN A 25 15.35 -6.06 20.78
N VAL A 26 14.75 -4.94 20.36
CA VAL A 26 13.93 -4.90 19.14
C VAL A 26 14.92 -5.04 17.99
N LEU A 27 15.18 -6.26 17.58
CA LEU A 27 15.95 -6.62 16.40
C LEU A 27 15.20 -6.09 15.17
N GLY A 28 15.50 -4.88 14.73
CA GLY A 28 14.82 -4.38 13.54
C GLY A 28 15.53 -3.20 12.89
N VAL A 29 15.48 -2.06 13.48
CA VAL A 29 16.01 -0.83 12.88
C VAL A 29 16.71 -0.01 13.94
N GLN A 30 18.05 0.00 13.95
CA GLN A 30 18.81 1.01 14.70
C GLN A 30 18.98 2.26 13.83
N ILE A 31 18.34 3.36 14.25
CA ILE A 31 18.60 4.68 13.69
C ILE A 31 19.90 5.17 14.32
N VAL A 32 20.90 5.42 13.49
CA VAL A 32 22.19 5.92 13.94
C VAL A 32 22.20 7.43 13.76
N ASP A 33 22.14 8.14 14.88
CA ASP A 33 21.96 9.58 14.96
C ASP A 33 23.31 10.36 14.95
N GLU A 34 23.30 11.55 14.35
CA GLU A 34 24.19 12.70 14.45
C GLU A 34 25.57 12.71 13.77
N ARG A 35 26.22 11.59 13.55
CA ARG A 35 27.44 11.49 12.71
C ARG A 35 27.18 10.50 11.59
N PRO A 36 27.61 10.78 10.33
CA PRO A 36 27.43 9.77 9.27
C PRO A 36 28.11 8.47 9.68
N VAL A 37 27.31 7.44 9.94
CA VAL A 37 27.81 6.11 10.28
C VAL A 37 28.24 5.39 9.00
N SER A 38 27.69 5.81 7.84
CA SER A 38 28.17 5.41 6.53
C SER A 38 29.60 5.89 6.34
N PRO A 39 30.59 5.00 6.20
CA PRO A 39 31.98 5.37 5.92
C PRO A 39 32.12 6.29 4.72
N ARG A 40 31.31 6.05 3.69
CA ARG A 40 31.29 6.85 2.47
C ARG A 40 30.80 8.28 2.72
N LEU A 41 29.74 8.46 3.52
CA LEU A 41 29.26 9.79 3.89
C LEU A 41 30.18 10.49 4.86
N ALA A 42 30.83 9.77 5.77
CA ALA A 42 31.84 10.34 6.66
C ALA A 42 33.02 10.90 5.86
N ALA A 43 33.54 10.14 4.88
CA ALA A 43 34.60 10.61 4.00
C ALA A 43 34.17 11.82 3.15
N LEU A 44 32.91 11.85 2.67
CA LEU A 44 32.36 13.02 1.97
C LEU A 44 32.32 14.24 2.90
N GLN A 45 31.85 14.07 4.15
CA GLN A 45 31.79 15.16 5.12
C GLN A 45 33.17 15.74 5.43
N ASP A 46 34.20 14.89 5.57
CA ASP A 46 35.57 15.32 5.83
C ASP A 46 36.12 16.14 4.64
N ARG A 47 35.88 15.71 3.40
CA ARG A 47 36.25 16.46 2.20
C ARG A 47 35.55 17.81 2.12
N LEU A 48 34.26 17.87 2.42
CA LEU A 48 33.52 19.15 2.44
C LEU A 48 34.03 20.09 3.51
N LYS A 49 34.35 19.59 4.73
CA LYS A 49 34.92 20.38 5.81
C LYS A 49 36.33 20.88 5.50
N SER A 50 37.10 20.16 4.68
CA SER A 50 38.43 20.59 4.20
C SER A 50 38.38 21.59 3.06
N GLY A 51 37.19 21.98 2.59
CA GLY A 51 37.02 22.98 1.53
C GLY A 51 37.07 22.42 0.10
N ASP A 52 36.92 21.08 -0.10
CA ASP A 52 36.86 20.50 -1.43
C ASP A 52 35.52 20.84 -2.11
N THR A 53 35.50 21.88 -2.91
CA THR A 53 34.30 22.38 -3.60
C THR A 53 33.72 21.42 -4.65
N ARG A 54 34.50 20.42 -5.11
CA ARG A 54 34.06 19.42 -6.10
C ARG A 54 33.58 18.11 -5.47
N ALA A 55 33.72 17.96 -4.16
CA ALA A 55 33.40 16.72 -3.47
C ALA A 55 31.94 16.32 -3.65
N LEU A 56 31.02 17.27 -3.50
CA LEU A 56 29.57 17.03 -3.58
C LEU A 56 29.11 16.69 -5.00
N ASP A 57 29.61 17.44 -6.01
CA ASP A 57 29.27 17.17 -7.42
C ASP A 57 29.79 15.80 -7.88
N SER A 58 31.00 15.44 -7.45
CA SER A 58 31.58 14.14 -7.73
C SER A 58 30.76 13.02 -7.08
N PHE A 59 30.30 13.22 -5.84
CA PHE A 59 29.42 12.29 -5.13
C PHE A 59 28.10 12.11 -5.86
N TRP A 60 27.41 13.20 -6.24
CA TRP A 60 26.14 13.11 -6.95
C TRP A 60 26.26 12.45 -8.33
N LYS A 61 27.36 12.70 -9.02
CA LYS A 61 27.65 12.01 -10.30
C LYS A 61 27.73 10.50 -10.07
N GLU A 62 28.52 10.08 -9.09
CA GLU A 62 28.69 8.67 -8.75
C GLU A 62 27.36 8.00 -8.35
N ILE A 63 26.54 8.66 -7.50
CA ILE A 63 25.22 8.14 -7.10
C ILE A 63 24.27 8.07 -8.29
N THR A 64 24.30 9.03 -9.19
CA THR A 64 23.47 8.98 -10.42
C THR A 64 23.83 7.78 -11.30
N GLU A 65 25.12 7.41 -11.33
CA GLU A 65 25.61 6.24 -12.10
C GLU A 65 25.35 4.91 -11.38
N SER A 66 25.55 4.84 -10.06
CA SER A 66 25.42 3.61 -9.25
C SER A 66 24.00 3.34 -8.76
N GLY A 67 23.20 4.39 -8.53
CA GLY A 67 21.89 4.35 -7.88
C GLY A 67 21.95 4.45 -6.35
N ALA A 68 20.79 4.66 -5.73
CA ALA A 68 20.58 4.63 -4.29
C ALA A 68 19.66 3.45 -3.91
N PRO A 69 19.60 3.04 -2.64
CA PRO A 69 20.41 3.50 -1.51
C PRO A 69 21.87 3.00 -1.57
N ILE A 70 22.75 3.64 -0.78
CA ILE A 70 24.10 3.12 -0.58
C ILE A 70 24.02 1.93 0.39
N ILE A 71 24.66 0.81 0.02
CA ILE A 71 24.73 -0.39 0.86
C ILE A 71 26.20 -0.65 1.21
N GLU A 72 26.53 -0.66 2.52
CA GLU A 72 27.88 -0.83 3.02
C GLU A 72 27.94 -1.90 4.12
N PRO A 73 29.07 -2.59 4.33
CA PRO A 73 29.24 -3.47 5.46
C PRO A 73 29.03 -2.74 6.79
N ALA A 74 28.32 -3.37 7.72
CA ALA A 74 28.23 -2.86 9.09
C ALA A 74 29.44 -3.32 9.92
N ALA A 75 30.17 -2.38 10.51
CA ALA A 75 31.30 -2.71 11.35
C ALA A 75 30.88 -3.64 12.50
N GLY A 76 31.67 -4.70 12.72
CA GLY A 76 31.46 -5.68 13.81
C GLY A 76 30.30 -6.65 13.59
N SER A 77 29.75 -6.80 12.37
CA SER A 77 28.72 -7.77 12.08
C SER A 77 28.86 -8.36 10.69
N ASP A 78 28.84 -9.70 10.63
CA ASP A 78 28.76 -10.44 9.38
C ASP A 78 27.32 -10.64 8.88
N HIS A 79 26.32 -10.26 9.69
CA HIS A 79 24.91 -10.45 9.42
C HIS A 79 24.19 -9.17 8.99
N ASP A 80 24.77 -8.01 9.29
CA ASP A 80 24.16 -6.71 9.03
C ASP A 80 24.87 -5.94 7.93
N VAL A 81 24.16 -4.98 7.38
CA VAL A 81 24.64 -3.94 6.47
C VAL A 81 24.13 -2.57 6.90
N LEU A 82 24.84 -1.54 6.48
CA LEU A 82 24.36 -0.16 6.54
C LEU A 82 23.65 0.15 5.22
N VAL A 83 22.42 0.61 5.30
CA VAL A 83 21.62 1.06 4.15
C VAL A 83 21.35 2.54 4.31
N THR A 84 21.98 3.35 3.46
CA THR A 84 21.89 4.81 3.53
C THR A 84 20.97 5.34 2.44
N MET A 85 19.80 5.84 2.85
CA MET A 85 18.86 6.56 2.01
C MET A 85 19.39 7.96 1.70
N LEU A 86 19.22 8.41 0.46
CA LEU A 86 19.70 9.70 -0.02
C LEU A 86 18.55 10.49 -0.64
N TRP A 87 18.52 11.79 -0.36
CA TRP A 87 17.63 12.73 -1.03
C TRP A 87 18.42 13.96 -1.47
N ARG A 88 18.29 14.33 -2.75
CA ARG A 88 18.84 15.56 -3.29
C ARG A 88 17.79 16.65 -3.31
N ALA A 89 17.95 17.70 -2.51
CA ALA A 89 17.05 18.83 -2.52
C ALA A 89 17.22 19.65 -3.81
N ARG A 90 16.11 19.89 -4.53
CA ARG A 90 16.07 20.71 -5.76
C ARG A 90 15.38 22.05 -5.55
N GLU A 91 14.73 22.21 -4.44
CA GLU A 91 13.97 23.37 -4.00
C GLU A 91 14.21 23.56 -2.50
N GLU A 92 13.74 24.64 -1.92
CA GLU A 92 13.84 24.85 -0.48
C GLU A 92 13.21 23.64 0.25
N THR A 93 14.04 22.91 0.98
CA THR A 93 13.64 21.69 1.69
C THR A 93 13.85 21.88 3.19
N LYS A 94 12.75 21.84 3.95
CA LYS A 94 12.74 22.02 5.41
C LYS A 94 12.96 20.70 6.16
N ASN A 95 12.42 19.61 5.62
CA ASN A 95 12.53 18.26 6.18
C ASN A 95 12.30 17.22 5.06
N VAL A 96 12.82 16.01 5.28
CA VAL A 96 12.56 14.84 4.43
C VAL A 96 12.36 13.63 5.32
N PHE A 97 11.33 12.84 5.04
CA PHE A 97 11.01 11.62 5.79
C PHE A 97 11.10 10.39 4.90
N VAL A 98 11.51 9.27 5.49
CA VAL A 98 11.47 7.94 4.86
C VAL A 98 10.21 7.23 5.35
N PHE A 99 9.31 6.91 4.44
CA PHE A 99 8.07 6.16 4.73
C PHE A 99 8.27 4.67 4.57
N ARG A 100 7.52 3.87 5.33
CA ARG A 100 7.50 2.40 5.37
C ARG A 100 8.78 1.76 5.91
N LEU A 101 9.76 2.55 6.36
CA LEU A 101 10.98 2.05 6.96
C LEU A 101 11.37 2.89 8.18
N GLY A 102 11.33 2.27 9.35
CA GLY A 102 11.73 2.91 10.60
C GLY A 102 10.72 3.94 11.14
N ASP A 103 11.19 4.72 12.10
CA ASP A 103 10.42 5.77 12.76
C ASP A 103 10.24 6.97 11.82
N VAL A 104 8.99 7.18 11.38
CA VAL A 104 8.63 8.31 10.50
C VAL A 104 8.53 9.65 11.25
N SER A 105 8.62 9.67 12.59
CA SER A 105 8.66 10.92 13.36
C SER A 105 9.98 11.66 13.22
N LYS A 106 11.03 11.00 12.72
CA LYS A 106 12.37 11.55 12.56
C LYS A 106 12.69 11.83 11.10
N SER A 107 12.93 13.10 10.79
CA SER A 107 13.43 13.56 9.50
C SER A 107 14.80 12.93 9.18
N MET A 108 15.15 12.92 7.90
CA MET A 108 16.52 12.71 7.44
C MET A 108 17.42 13.85 7.92
N THR A 109 18.72 13.59 8.01
CA THR A 109 19.73 14.59 8.40
C THR A 109 20.25 15.30 7.14
N ARG A 110 20.33 16.63 7.17
CA ARG A 110 20.99 17.41 6.13
C ARG A 110 22.50 17.37 6.33
N MET A 111 23.26 17.06 5.29
CA MET A 111 24.71 17.06 5.31
C MET A 111 25.24 18.49 5.27
N LEU A 112 25.70 18.99 6.40
CA LEU A 112 26.18 20.38 6.51
C LEU A 112 25.16 21.35 5.87
N ASP A 113 25.62 22.32 5.10
CA ASP A 113 24.75 23.28 4.39
C ASP A 113 24.62 22.97 2.89
N THR A 114 24.51 21.67 2.56
CA THR A 114 24.43 21.18 1.18
C THR A 114 23.01 20.80 0.77
N ASP A 115 22.82 20.39 -0.49
CA ASP A 115 21.56 19.81 -1.02
C ASP A 115 21.35 18.34 -0.66
N LEU A 116 22.29 17.72 0.09
CA LEU A 116 22.26 16.31 0.46
C LEU A 116 21.55 16.08 1.79
N TRP A 117 20.49 15.30 1.76
CA TRP A 117 19.85 14.73 2.94
C TRP A 117 20.07 13.22 2.97
N TYR A 118 20.29 12.65 4.16
CA TYR A 118 20.57 11.22 4.31
C TYR A 118 19.97 10.66 5.60
N LYS A 119 19.73 9.35 5.58
CA LYS A 119 19.39 8.54 6.77
C LYS A 119 19.97 7.14 6.60
N THR A 120 20.76 6.71 7.57
CA THR A 120 21.39 5.38 7.56
C THR A 120 20.64 4.44 8.50
N PHE A 121 20.32 3.26 8.00
CA PHE A 121 19.73 2.16 8.78
C PHE A 121 20.72 1.00 8.86
N ARG A 122 20.77 0.34 10.00
CA ARG A 122 21.46 -0.94 10.15
C ARG A 122 20.44 -2.04 9.99
N LEU A 123 20.56 -2.85 8.95
CA LEU A 123 19.60 -3.88 8.56
C LEU A 123 20.32 -5.23 8.36
N GLN A 124 19.60 -6.32 8.61
CA GLN A 124 20.10 -7.65 8.30
C GLN A 124 20.26 -7.85 6.78
N LYS A 125 21.29 -8.54 6.34
CA LYS A 125 21.59 -8.82 4.90
C LYS A 125 20.47 -9.53 4.15
N GLY A 126 19.54 -10.18 4.85
CA GLY A 126 18.38 -10.86 4.28
C GLY A 126 17.15 -9.96 4.09
N ALA A 127 17.23 -8.68 4.37
CA ALA A 127 16.06 -7.81 4.30
C ALA A 127 15.62 -7.51 2.86
N ARG A 128 14.28 -7.47 2.67
CA ARG A 128 13.62 -7.01 1.47
C ARG A 128 12.49 -6.07 1.87
N PHE A 129 12.47 -4.86 1.29
CA PHE A 129 11.51 -3.86 1.71
C PHE A 129 11.19 -2.84 0.62
N ILE A 130 10.06 -2.16 0.79
CA ILE A 130 9.63 -1.02 0.00
C ILE A 130 9.70 0.26 0.82
N TYR A 131 9.95 1.39 0.16
CA TYR A 131 9.98 2.70 0.81
C TYR A 131 9.60 3.83 -0.13
N GLN A 132 9.32 4.99 0.44
CA GLN A 132 9.07 6.24 -0.27
C GLN A 132 9.61 7.40 0.55
N PHE A 133 9.73 8.58 -0.07
CA PHE A 133 10.11 9.82 0.59
C PHE A 133 8.95 10.81 0.63
N ALA A 134 8.94 11.66 1.65
CA ALA A 134 8.13 12.88 1.67
C ALA A 134 8.98 14.05 2.15
N ALA A 135 8.99 15.14 1.38
CA ALA A 135 9.67 16.37 1.71
C ALA A 135 8.66 17.46 2.09
N ASN A 136 9.08 18.39 2.94
CA ASN A 136 8.31 19.56 3.36
C ASN A 136 6.97 19.22 4.01
N LEU A 137 6.94 18.15 4.83
CA LEU A 137 5.77 17.86 5.64
C LEU A 137 5.61 18.90 6.75
N PRO A 138 4.36 19.25 7.13
CA PRO A 138 4.09 20.05 8.32
C PRO A 138 4.60 19.34 9.58
N ASP A 139 4.57 20.02 10.73
CA ASP A 139 4.95 19.39 12.00
C ASP A 139 4.10 18.15 12.26
N PRO A 140 4.68 17.02 12.71
CA PRO A 140 3.93 15.81 13.05
C PRO A 140 2.74 16.04 13.99
N LYS A 141 2.78 17.06 14.84
CA LYS A 141 1.67 17.47 15.71
C LYS A 141 0.46 18.02 14.94
N GLU A 142 0.69 18.50 13.73
CA GLU A 142 -0.36 19.03 12.84
C GLU A 142 -0.93 17.95 11.91
N TRP A 143 -0.43 16.70 12.01
CA TRP A 143 -0.86 15.60 11.17
C TRP A 143 -2.22 15.05 11.64
N GLY A 144 -3.29 15.57 11.06
CA GLY A 144 -4.66 15.14 11.34
C GLY A 144 -5.07 13.82 10.67
N GLY A 145 -4.18 12.81 10.57
CA GLY A 145 -4.47 11.49 10.02
C GLY A 145 -3.68 11.12 8.76
N VAL A 146 -3.63 9.82 8.46
CA VAL A 146 -2.79 9.19 7.41
C VAL A 146 -3.14 9.64 5.99
N THR A 147 -4.39 10.01 5.74
CA THR A 147 -4.91 10.33 4.40
C THR A 147 -4.35 11.62 3.80
N ARG A 148 -3.79 12.52 4.62
CA ARG A 148 -3.20 13.79 4.14
C ARG A 148 -1.88 13.63 3.39
N PHE A 149 -1.24 12.45 3.43
CA PHE A 149 0.09 12.23 2.82
C PHE A 149 0.06 11.62 1.43
N ALA A 150 -1.06 11.11 0.96
CA ALA A 150 -1.17 10.44 -0.34
C ALA A 150 -0.69 11.28 -1.53
N GLY A 151 -0.73 12.62 -1.43
CA GLY A 151 -0.25 13.54 -2.46
C GLY A 151 1.22 13.98 -2.35
N VAL A 152 1.90 13.66 -1.25
CA VAL A 152 3.23 14.20 -0.92
C VAL A 152 4.31 13.12 -0.95
N VAL A 153 3.93 11.86 -0.74
CA VAL A 153 4.85 10.71 -0.72
C VAL A 153 5.27 10.34 -2.14
N ARG A 154 6.57 10.19 -2.39
CA ARG A 154 7.16 9.94 -3.72
C ARG A 154 8.17 8.80 -3.66
N ASN A 155 8.32 8.10 -4.79
CA ASN A 155 9.41 7.16 -4.97
C ASN A 155 10.77 7.88 -4.98
N ASP A 156 11.81 7.15 -4.61
CA ASP A 156 13.19 7.64 -4.68
C ASP A 156 13.63 7.77 -6.15
N PRO A 157 13.89 9.00 -6.63
CA PRO A 157 14.31 9.20 -8.02
C PRO A 157 15.73 8.66 -8.32
N LEU A 158 16.49 8.31 -7.29
CA LEU A 158 17.84 7.76 -7.40
C LEU A 158 17.87 6.24 -7.34
N ASN A 159 16.76 5.60 -6.92
CA ASN A 159 16.65 4.15 -6.88
C ASN A 159 16.07 3.63 -8.20
N PRO A 160 16.82 2.81 -8.96
CA PRO A 160 16.32 2.22 -10.20
C PRO A 160 15.35 1.07 -9.99
N LEU A 161 15.25 0.51 -8.76
CA LEU A 161 14.43 -0.66 -8.48
C LEU A 161 13.08 -0.24 -7.90
N HIS A 162 12.03 -0.75 -8.51
CA HIS A 162 10.65 -0.50 -8.11
C HIS A 162 9.87 -1.79 -7.91
N PHE A 163 8.88 -1.70 -7.06
CA PHE A 163 7.86 -2.72 -6.87
C PHE A 163 6.49 -2.07 -6.99
N THR A 164 5.67 -2.57 -7.93
CA THR A 164 4.32 -2.07 -8.13
C THR A 164 3.32 -3.11 -7.62
N GLU A 165 2.42 -2.66 -6.76
CA GLU A 165 1.25 -3.43 -6.35
C GLU A 165 0.10 -3.09 -7.29
N HIS A 166 -0.48 -4.09 -7.93
CA HIS A 166 -1.66 -3.99 -8.80
C HIS A 166 -2.84 -4.64 -8.09
N TYR A 167 -3.93 -3.90 -7.94
CA TYR A 167 -5.15 -4.40 -7.30
C TYR A 167 -6.26 -4.68 -8.30
N ASN A 168 -6.17 -4.12 -9.52
CA ASN A 168 -7.16 -4.29 -10.57
C ASN A 168 -6.46 -4.50 -11.93
N GLU A 169 -6.71 -5.62 -12.57
CA GLU A 169 -6.12 -5.97 -13.86
C GLU A 169 -6.57 -5.05 -15.02
N PHE A 170 -7.65 -4.30 -14.83
CA PHE A 170 -8.18 -3.36 -15.81
C PHE A 170 -7.89 -1.89 -15.51
N ASN A 171 -7.28 -1.60 -14.37
CA ASN A 171 -6.88 -0.26 -14.00
C ASN A 171 -5.53 -0.26 -13.29
N PRO A 172 -4.43 -0.08 -14.02
CA PRO A 172 -3.09 -0.07 -13.42
C PRO A 172 -2.86 1.08 -12.45
N TYR A 173 -3.72 2.08 -12.44
CA TYR A 173 -3.67 3.16 -11.46
C TYR A 173 -4.34 2.82 -10.12
N GLU A 174 -5.12 1.75 -10.05
CA GLU A 174 -5.57 1.15 -8.80
C GLU A 174 -4.47 0.26 -8.20
N GLY A 175 -3.36 0.88 -7.90
CA GLY A 175 -2.17 0.23 -7.36
C GLY A 175 -1.22 1.25 -6.75
N ASN A 176 -0.15 0.75 -6.17
CA ASN A 176 0.88 1.60 -5.59
C ASN A 176 2.24 1.18 -6.12
N SER A 177 3.04 2.13 -6.58
CA SER A 177 4.44 1.90 -6.92
C SER A 177 5.34 2.43 -5.81
N PHE A 178 6.36 1.66 -5.47
CA PHE A 178 7.32 1.94 -4.41
C PHE A 178 8.74 1.77 -4.91
N SER A 179 9.67 2.53 -4.36
CA SER A 179 11.07 2.18 -4.43
C SER A 179 11.32 0.92 -3.62
N ALA A 180 12.10 -0.02 -4.14
CA ALA A 180 12.32 -1.31 -3.53
C ALA A 180 13.80 -1.58 -3.27
N VAL A 181 14.09 -2.33 -2.23
CA VAL A 181 15.42 -2.83 -1.91
C VAL A 181 15.34 -4.32 -1.63
N GLU A 182 16.21 -5.07 -2.27
CA GLU A 182 16.48 -6.47 -1.93
C GLU A 182 17.96 -6.61 -1.58
N LEU A 183 18.23 -6.95 -0.33
CA LEU A 183 19.59 -7.14 0.15
C LEU A 183 20.13 -8.54 -0.26
N PRO A 184 21.47 -8.72 -0.32
CA PRO A 184 22.07 -9.88 -0.99
C PRO A 184 21.72 -11.26 -0.44
N ALA A 185 21.30 -11.35 0.82
CA ALA A 185 20.90 -12.60 1.46
C ALA A 185 19.39 -12.76 1.63
N ALA A 186 18.58 -11.94 0.92
CA ALA A 186 17.12 -12.08 0.94
C ALA A 186 16.71 -13.46 0.42
N GLU A 187 15.72 -14.04 1.09
CA GLU A 187 15.17 -15.35 0.71
C GLU A 187 14.53 -15.28 -0.69
N PRO A 188 14.80 -16.25 -1.58
CA PRO A 188 14.28 -16.23 -2.94
C PRO A 188 12.76 -16.49 -2.96
N GLU A 189 12.07 -15.86 -3.90
CA GLU A 189 10.64 -16.06 -4.14
C GLU A 189 10.38 -17.33 -4.97
N THR A 190 10.68 -18.47 -4.42
CA THR A 190 10.70 -19.76 -5.16
C THR A 190 9.32 -20.18 -5.67
N TRP A 191 8.25 -19.89 -4.92
CA TRP A 191 6.91 -20.44 -5.21
C TRP A 191 6.01 -19.50 -6.00
N SER A 192 6.28 -18.21 -5.99
CA SER A 192 5.47 -17.19 -6.69
C SER A 192 5.95 -16.91 -8.13
N VAL A 193 6.94 -17.66 -8.62
CA VAL A 193 7.50 -17.49 -9.97
C VAL A 193 7.00 -18.60 -10.89
N VAL A 194 6.56 -18.21 -12.10
CA VAL A 194 6.09 -19.15 -13.12
C VAL A 194 7.22 -20.11 -13.51
N ARG A 195 6.93 -21.40 -13.47
CA ARG A 195 7.85 -22.47 -13.86
C ARG A 195 7.38 -23.11 -15.17
N PRO A 196 8.22 -23.17 -16.21
CA PRO A 196 7.79 -23.64 -17.55
C PRO A 196 7.16 -25.02 -17.59
N ASN A 197 7.55 -25.92 -16.68
CA ASN A 197 7.12 -27.32 -16.64
C ASN A 197 5.99 -27.58 -15.61
N VAL A 198 5.44 -26.53 -15.00
CA VAL A 198 4.33 -26.65 -14.07
C VAL A 198 3.04 -26.32 -14.82
N PRO A 199 2.09 -27.26 -14.90
CA PRO A 199 0.82 -27.00 -15.55
C PRO A 199 0.02 -25.98 -14.74
N ALA A 200 -0.45 -24.93 -15.42
CA ALA A 200 -1.20 -23.87 -14.81
C ALA A 200 -2.66 -24.27 -14.57
N GLY A 201 -3.19 -23.89 -13.42
CA GLY A 201 -4.63 -23.87 -13.16
C GLY A 201 -5.31 -22.72 -13.92
N ARG A 202 -6.59 -22.55 -13.68
CA ARG A 202 -7.38 -21.48 -14.30
C ARG A 202 -7.84 -20.49 -13.26
N VAL A 203 -7.64 -19.20 -13.54
CA VAL A 203 -8.26 -18.09 -12.79
C VAL A 203 -9.39 -17.53 -13.62
N GLN A 204 -10.57 -17.44 -13.04
CA GLN A 204 -11.75 -16.81 -13.65
C GLN A 204 -12.19 -15.66 -12.76
N ARG A 205 -12.39 -14.48 -13.35
CA ARG A 205 -13.04 -13.35 -12.67
C ARG A 205 -14.55 -13.44 -12.86
N ASP A 206 -15.28 -13.16 -11.80
CA ASP A 206 -16.75 -13.08 -11.80
C ASP A 206 -17.20 -11.91 -10.92
N THR A 207 -18.50 -11.63 -10.90
CA THR A 207 -19.12 -10.63 -10.03
C THR A 207 -20.10 -11.34 -9.10
N PHE A 208 -19.88 -11.22 -7.81
CA PHE A 208 -20.78 -11.81 -6.81
C PHE A 208 -21.74 -10.73 -6.28
N ARG A 209 -23.04 -11.05 -6.31
CA ARG A 209 -24.09 -10.22 -5.72
C ARG A 209 -24.42 -10.73 -4.33
N SER A 210 -24.03 -9.95 -3.30
CA SER A 210 -24.32 -10.28 -1.91
C SER A 210 -25.67 -9.72 -1.47
N LYS A 211 -26.47 -10.57 -0.82
CA LYS A 211 -27.71 -10.14 -0.17
C LYS A 211 -27.42 -9.53 1.20
N LEU A 212 -26.43 -10.08 1.94
CA LEU A 212 -26.06 -9.60 3.27
C LEU A 212 -25.39 -8.21 3.23
N LEU A 213 -24.55 -7.97 2.21
CA LEU A 213 -23.87 -6.69 2.04
C LEU A 213 -24.66 -5.69 1.21
N GLY A 214 -25.61 -6.16 0.40
CA GLY A 214 -26.44 -5.33 -0.47
C GLY A 214 -25.70 -4.74 -1.67
N ASP A 215 -24.58 -5.35 -2.08
CA ASP A 215 -23.73 -4.86 -3.17
C ASP A 215 -23.33 -5.97 -4.16
N GLU A 216 -22.66 -5.55 -5.22
CA GLU A 216 -21.99 -6.42 -6.19
C GLU A 216 -20.49 -6.17 -6.12
N ARG A 217 -19.69 -7.25 -6.08
CA ARG A 217 -18.23 -7.14 -5.96
C ARG A 217 -17.50 -8.14 -6.84
N PRO A 218 -16.30 -7.80 -7.33
CA PRO A 218 -15.45 -8.74 -8.03
C PRO A 218 -15.02 -9.89 -7.12
N ILE A 219 -15.01 -11.09 -7.70
CA ILE A 219 -14.38 -12.26 -7.13
C ILE A 219 -13.53 -12.94 -8.20
N TRP A 220 -12.47 -13.60 -7.80
CA TRP A 220 -11.66 -14.44 -8.67
C TRP A 220 -11.69 -15.86 -8.16
N ILE A 221 -11.86 -16.81 -9.04
CA ILE A 221 -11.94 -18.22 -8.71
C ILE A 221 -10.75 -18.92 -9.37
N TYR A 222 -9.90 -19.53 -8.57
CA TYR A 222 -8.86 -20.43 -9.06
C TYR A 222 -9.34 -21.86 -8.97
N THR A 223 -9.18 -22.61 -10.07
CA THR A 223 -9.34 -24.06 -10.14
C THR A 223 -8.00 -24.68 -10.56
N PRO A 224 -7.55 -25.78 -9.91
CA PRO A 224 -6.26 -26.39 -10.21
C PRO A 224 -6.25 -27.04 -11.59
N HIS A 225 -5.04 -27.25 -12.13
CA HIS A 225 -4.89 -28.03 -13.36
C HIS A 225 -5.56 -29.41 -13.23
N GLY A 226 -6.26 -29.83 -14.24
CA GLY A 226 -7.02 -31.09 -14.23
C GLY A 226 -8.26 -31.07 -13.34
N TYR A 227 -8.75 -29.88 -12.97
CA TYR A 227 -10.01 -29.74 -12.27
C TYR A 227 -11.14 -30.43 -13.06
N ALA A 228 -11.94 -31.23 -12.37
CA ALA A 228 -13.08 -31.90 -12.95
C ALA A 228 -14.19 -32.04 -11.90
N ASP A 229 -15.41 -31.69 -12.30
CA ASP A 229 -16.59 -31.91 -11.48
C ASP A 229 -16.88 -33.41 -11.25
N GLY A 230 -17.44 -33.72 -10.08
CA GLY A 230 -17.87 -35.08 -9.74
C GLY A 230 -16.80 -36.02 -9.17
N LYS A 231 -15.55 -35.53 -8.96
CA LYS A 231 -14.51 -36.22 -8.16
C LYS A 231 -14.65 -35.88 -6.69
N LYS A 232 -13.66 -36.30 -5.86
CA LYS A 232 -13.61 -35.93 -4.43
C LYS A 232 -13.64 -34.41 -4.28
N PRO A 233 -14.34 -33.89 -3.25
CA PRO A 233 -14.37 -32.45 -2.99
C PRO A 233 -12.95 -31.87 -2.84
N TYR A 234 -12.75 -30.67 -3.38
CA TYR A 234 -11.49 -29.93 -3.27
C TYR A 234 -11.42 -29.17 -1.95
N GLY A 235 -10.25 -29.06 -1.34
CA GLY A 235 -10.03 -28.10 -0.27
C GLY A 235 -10.41 -26.68 -0.70
N LEU A 236 -10.75 -25.80 0.21
CA LEU A 236 -11.20 -24.45 -0.08
C LEU A 236 -10.32 -23.41 0.59
N LEU A 237 -9.81 -22.46 -0.20
CA LEU A 237 -9.10 -21.28 0.27
C LEU A 237 -9.93 -20.03 -0.05
N ILE A 238 -10.28 -19.26 0.97
CA ILE A 238 -10.90 -17.94 0.82
C ILE A 238 -9.86 -16.88 1.19
N LEU A 239 -9.64 -15.90 0.31
CA LEU A 239 -8.74 -14.76 0.57
C LEU A 239 -9.50 -13.45 0.41
N THR A 240 -9.31 -12.55 1.37
CA THR A 240 -9.72 -11.15 1.26
C THR A 240 -8.72 -10.35 0.41
N ASP A 241 -9.06 -9.11 0.02
CA ASP A 241 -8.22 -8.28 -0.87
C ASP A 241 -7.88 -9.01 -2.19
N GLY A 242 -8.92 -9.60 -2.82
CA GLY A 242 -8.79 -10.54 -3.92
C GLY A 242 -7.95 -10.06 -5.09
N GLY A 243 -8.17 -8.81 -5.56
CA GLY A 243 -7.38 -8.22 -6.63
C GLY A 243 -5.88 -8.13 -6.30
N GLY A 244 -5.54 -7.82 -5.05
CA GLY A 244 -4.15 -7.81 -4.57
C GLY A 244 -3.50 -9.19 -4.60
N TYR A 245 -4.19 -10.22 -4.11
CA TYR A 245 -3.67 -11.59 -4.13
C TYR A 245 -3.52 -12.17 -5.53
N VAL A 246 -4.44 -11.87 -6.44
CA VAL A 246 -4.36 -12.34 -7.83
C VAL A 246 -3.23 -11.65 -8.58
N ASN A 247 -3.24 -10.32 -8.59
CA ASN A 247 -2.39 -9.55 -9.48
C ASN A 247 -0.96 -9.37 -8.92
N THR A 248 -0.82 -9.10 -7.63
CA THR A 248 0.47 -8.86 -6.98
C THR A 248 0.96 -10.07 -6.19
N GLY A 249 0.07 -10.68 -5.44
CA GLY A 249 0.34 -11.85 -4.59
C GLY A 249 0.62 -13.15 -5.36
N ARG A 250 0.26 -13.21 -6.65
CA ARG A 250 0.50 -14.35 -7.54
C ARG A 250 0.03 -15.68 -6.96
N VAL A 251 -1.11 -15.65 -6.30
CA VAL A 251 -1.66 -16.81 -5.58
C VAL A 251 -1.83 -18.03 -6.49
N ALA A 252 -2.31 -17.85 -7.72
CA ALA A 252 -2.47 -18.95 -8.68
C ALA A 252 -1.15 -19.66 -8.97
N THR A 253 -0.11 -18.90 -9.29
CA THR A 253 1.24 -19.45 -9.54
C THR A 253 1.78 -20.20 -8.32
N THR A 254 1.55 -19.67 -7.12
CA THR A 254 1.96 -20.34 -5.88
C THR A 254 1.22 -21.66 -5.69
N LEU A 255 -0.08 -21.68 -5.92
CA LEU A 255 -0.90 -22.90 -5.84
C LEU A 255 -0.47 -23.96 -6.89
N ASP A 256 -0.27 -23.54 -8.15
CA ASP A 256 0.20 -24.42 -9.22
C ASP A 256 1.52 -25.10 -8.86
N ASN A 257 2.49 -24.31 -8.40
CA ASN A 257 3.80 -24.79 -8.00
C ASN A 257 3.73 -25.77 -6.81
N LEU A 258 2.92 -25.47 -5.79
CA LEU A 258 2.79 -26.32 -4.60
C LEU A 258 2.05 -27.63 -4.91
N ILE A 259 0.99 -27.57 -5.70
CA ILE A 259 0.19 -28.74 -6.12
C ILE A 259 1.06 -29.66 -7.00
N ALA A 260 1.74 -29.10 -8.00
CA ALA A 260 2.62 -29.87 -8.88
C ALA A 260 3.80 -30.52 -8.13
N ALA A 261 4.32 -29.86 -7.10
CA ALA A 261 5.34 -30.43 -6.21
C ALA A 261 4.78 -31.47 -5.22
N GLY A 262 3.46 -31.67 -5.16
CA GLY A 262 2.79 -32.54 -4.20
C GLY A 262 3.00 -32.11 -2.75
N LEU A 263 3.14 -30.81 -2.50
CA LEU A 263 3.31 -30.25 -1.15
C LEU A 263 1.98 -29.98 -0.47
N ILE A 264 0.96 -29.59 -1.25
CA ILE A 264 -0.43 -29.43 -0.81
C ILE A 264 -1.36 -30.25 -1.70
N PRO A 265 -2.54 -30.65 -1.22
CA PRO A 265 -3.55 -31.25 -2.08
C PRO A 265 -4.11 -30.22 -3.07
N PRO A 266 -4.67 -30.64 -4.21
CA PRO A 266 -5.43 -29.75 -5.07
C PRO A 266 -6.57 -29.08 -4.29
N LEU A 267 -6.72 -27.77 -4.47
CA LEU A 267 -7.76 -26.98 -3.82
C LEU A 267 -8.33 -25.92 -4.79
N VAL A 268 -9.52 -25.47 -4.50
CA VAL A 268 -10.15 -24.30 -5.13
C VAL A 268 -9.89 -23.08 -4.27
N ALA A 269 -9.60 -21.94 -4.89
CA ALA A 269 -9.48 -20.69 -4.15
C ALA A 269 -10.50 -19.67 -4.65
N VAL A 270 -11.12 -18.92 -3.71
CA VAL A 270 -11.97 -17.77 -4.01
C VAL A 270 -11.36 -16.56 -3.37
N MET A 271 -10.90 -15.60 -4.19
CA MET A 271 -10.35 -14.34 -3.77
C MET A 271 -11.43 -13.28 -3.90
N VAL A 272 -11.79 -12.64 -2.79
CA VAL A 272 -12.94 -11.73 -2.68
C VAL A 272 -12.43 -10.30 -2.57
N ASP A 273 -12.91 -9.41 -3.43
CA ASP A 273 -12.55 -8.00 -3.37
C ASP A 273 -13.26 -7.26 -2.22
N ASN A 274 -12.63 -6.17 -1.75
CA ASN A 274 -13.09 -5.39 -0.62
C ASN A 274 -13.26 -3.91 -0.98
N PRO A 275 -14.33 -3.51 -1.69
CA PRO A 275 -14.57 -2.12 -2.08
C PRO A 275 -14.63 -1.14 -0.90
N HIS A 276 -15.06 -1.63 0.26
CA HIS A 276 -15.13 -0.85 1.50
C HIS A 276 -14.18 -1.41 2.57
N ARG A 277 -12.91 -1.58 2.18
CA ARG A 277 -11.88 -2.34 2.88
C ARG A 277 -11.81 -2.09 4.40
N TRP A 278 -11.77 -0.83 4.83
CA TRP A 278 -11.70 -0.49 6.25
C TRP A 278 -12.93 -0.99 7.03
N ARG A 279 -14.13 -0.73 6.53
CA ARG A 279 -15.38 -1.17 7.17
C ARG A 279 -15.51 -2.68 7.17
N GLU A 280 -15.11 -3.35 6.11
CA GLU A 280 -15.28 -4.79 5.92
C GLU A 280 -14.26 -5.63 6.68
N LEU A 281 -13.02 -5.15 6.77
CA LEU A 281 -11.91 -5.93 7.32
C LEU A 281 -11.52 -5.54 8.76
N SER A 282 -12.30 -4.69 9.42
CA SER A 282 -12.09 -4.30 10.83
C SER A 282 -13.03 -5.06 11.76
N CYS A 283 -12.86 -6.38 11.86
CA CYS A 283 -13.67 -7.29 12.68
C CYS A 283 -15.18 -7.14 12.42
N ASN A 284 -15.56 -7.03 11.15
CA ASN A 284 -16.95 -6.83 10.74
C ASN A 284 -17.73 -8.14 10.71
N SER A 285 -18.77 -8.24 11.55
CA SER A 285 -19.60 -9.45 11.66
C SER A 285 -20.40 -9.73 10.39
N THR A 286 -21.00 -8.69 9.76
CA THR A 286 -21.78 -8.89 8.53
C THR A 286 -20.89 -9.39 7.39
N TYR A 287 -19.64 -8.91 7.31
CA TYR A 287 -18.69 -9.42 6.32
C TYR A 287 -18.25 -10.85 6.65
N ALA A 288 -18.08 -11.20 7.92
CA ALA A 288 -17.81 -12.58 8.33
C ALA A 288 -18.96 -13.52 7.94
N ASP A 289 -20.21 -13.11 8.21
CA ASP A 289 -21.42 -13.86 7.83
C ASP A 289 -21.53 -13.99 6.31
N PHE A 290 -21.24 -12.96 5.53
CA PHE A 290 -21.20 -13.01 4.06
C PHE A 290 -20.23 -14.09 3.56
N LEU A 291 -19.01 -14.14 4.09
CA LEU A 291 -18.04 -15.17 3.68
C LEU A 291 -18.53 -16.59 4.04
N ALA A 292 -19.05 -16.77 5.26
CA ALA A 292 -19.46 -18.08 5.75
C ALA A 292 -20.78 -18.56 5.15
N GLN A 293 -21.77 -17.66 4.96
CA GLN A 293 -23.16 -18.03 4.60
C GLN A 293 -23.49 -17.80 3.12
N GLU A 294 -22.69 -17.00 2.38
CA GLU A 294 -22.90 -16.78 0.95
C GLU A 294 -21.75 -17.32 0.12
N ILE A 295 -20.50 -16.89 0.34
CA ILE A 295 -19.35 -17.28 -0.49
C ILE A 295 -19.03 -18.77 -0.37
N VAL A 296 -18.92 -19.32 0.85
CA VAL A 296 -18.57 -20.74 1.05
C VAL A 296 -19.66 -21.66 0.49
N PRO A 297 -20.97 -21.47 0.78
CA PRO A 297 -22.01 -22.29 0.16
C PRO A 297 -22.05 -22.18 -1.37
N TRP A 298 -21.82 -20.99 -1.91
CA TRP A 298 -21.73 -20.80 -3.36
C TRP A 298 -20.53 -21.55 -3.97
N ALA A 299 -19.36 -21.51 -3.34
CA ALA A 299 -18.19 -22.25 -3.79
C ALA A 299 -18.41 -23.78 -3.73
N ARG A 300 -19.10 -24.27 -2.72
CA ARG A 300 -19.50 -25.70 -2.61
C ARG A 300 -20.43 -26.12 -3.73
N ALA A 301 -21.43 -25.28 -4.03
CA ALA A 301 -22.43 -25.58 -5.05
C ALA A 301 -21.87 -25.52 -6.49
N ASN A 302 -20.93 -24.60 -6.77
CA ASN A 302 -20.47 -24.33 -8.13
C ASN A 302 -19.09 -24.90 -8.45
N TYR A 303 -18.25 -25.18 -7.41
CA TYR A 303 -16.86 -25.60 -7.60
C TYR A 303 -16.50 -26.86 -6.81
N HIS A 304 -17.48 -27.64 -6.41
CA HIS A 304 -17.27 -28.89 -5.68
C HIS A 304 -16.28 -28.77 -4.51
N ALA A 305 -16.37 -27.64 -3.78
CA ALA A 305 -15.51 -27.38 -2.62
C ALA A 305 -15.98 -28.20 -1.40
N THR A 306 -15.03 -28.49 -0.52
CA THR A 306 -15.25 -29.31 0.68
C THR A 306 -16.24 -28.68 1.67
N ASP A 307 -16.97 -29.51 2.41
CA ASP A 307 -17.76 -29.10 3.57
C ASP A 307 -17.01 -29.25 4.89
N ARG A 308 -15.77 -29.74 4.86
CA ARG A 308 -14.93 -30.02 6.03
C ARG A 308 -14.17 -28.77 6.48
N PRO A 309 -14.42 -28.25 7.70
CA PRO A 309 -13.73 -27.07 8.21
C PRO A 309 -12.20 -27.20 8.20
N GLU A 310 -11.67 -28.38 8.54
CA GLU A 310 -10.23 -28.65 8.55
C GLU A 310 -9.57 -28.63 7.17
N GLN A 311 -10.35 -28.55 6.09
CA GLN A 311 -9.89 -28.37 4.72
C GLN A 311 -10.30 -27.01 4.13
N THR A 312 -10.91 -26.15 4.96
CA THR A 312 -11.34 -24.81 4.59
C THR A 312 -10.46 -23.77 5.28
N ILE A 313 -9.82 -22.89 4.48
CA ILE A 313 -8.90 -21.86 4.95
C ILE A 313 -9.53 -20.49 4.70
N ILE A 314 -9.53 -19.63 5.71
CA ILE A 314 -9.75 -18.20 5.56
C ILE A 314 -8.42 -17.47 5.72
N GLY A 315 -8.09 -16.56 4.80
CA GLY A 315 -6.82 -15.85 4.87
C GLY A 315 -6.89 -14.40 4.37
N GLY A 316 -5.86 -13.66 4.73
CA GLY A 316 -5.68 -12.28 4.28
C GLY A 316 -4.42 -11.64 4.85
N ALA A 317 -4.16 -10.40 4.42
CA ALA A 317 -3.01 -9.62 4.83
C ALA A 317 -3.45 -8.34 5.54
N SER A 318 -2.67 -7.88 6.54
CA SER A 318 -2.96 -6.63 7.25
C SER A 318 -4.34 -6.69 7.94
N LEU A 319 -5.25 -5.74 7.62
CA LEU A 319 -6.66 -5.82 8.06
C LEU A 319 -7.34 -7.11 7.59
N GLY A 320 -6.96 -7.63 6.40
CA GLY A 320 -7.46 -8.92 5.94
C GLY A 320 -7.04 -10.09 6.82
N GLY A 321 -5.83 -10.06 7.39
CA GLY A 321 -5.34 -11.03 8.36
C GLY A 321 -6.06 -10.91 9.71
N LEU A 322 -6.37 -9.70 10.17
CA LEU A 322 -7.21 -9.43 11.33
C LEU A 322 -8.62 -10.00 11.12
N GLN A 323 -9.25 -9.67 9.98
CA GLN A 323 -10.59 -10.16 9.64
C GLN A 323 -10.63 -11.69 9.48
N ALA A 324 -9.58 -12.30 8.90
CA ALA A 324 -9.51 -13.75 8.78
C ALA A 324 -9.54 -14.44 10.14
N ALA A 325 -8.79 -13.92 11.13
CA ALA A 325 -8.85 -14.43 12.49
C ALA A 325 -10.22 -14.21 13.14
N PHE A 326 -10.84 -13.05 12.91
CA PHE A 326 -12.20 -12.77 13.39
C PHE A 326 -13.26 -13.69 12.76
N VAL A 327 -13.15 -13.98 11.46
CA VAL A 327 -14.02 -14.96 10.78
C VAL A 327 -13.88 -16.35 11.39
N GLY A 328 -12.65 -16.78 11.67
CA GLY A 328 -12.41 -18.05 12.38
C GLY A 328 -13.05 -18.08 13.77
N LEU A 329 -13.01 -16.95 14.51
CA LEU A 329 -13.67 -16.84 15.82
C LEU A 329 -15.21 -16.96 15.70
N LYS A 330 -15.80 -16.38 14.66
CA LYS A 330 -17.25 -16.30 14.46
C LYS A 330 -17.84 -17.56 13.83
N HIS A 331 -17.10 -18.20 12.93
CA HIS A 331 -17.57 -19.34 12.12
C HIS A 331 -16.58 -20.52 12.15
N PRO A 332 -16.21 -21.06 13.32
CA PRO A 332 -15.29 -22.20 13.42
C PRO A 332 -15.87 -23.49 12.83
N GLU A 333 -17.20 -23.57 12.66
CA GLU A 333 -17.92 -24.67 11.99
C GLU A 333 -17.73 -24.66 10.47
N VAL A 334 -17.28 -23.55 9.89
CA VAL A 334 -17.01 -23.38 8.46
C VAL A 334 -15.52 -23.38 8.16
N PHE A 335 -14.73 -22.64 8.97
CA PHE A 335 -13.32 -22.42 8.78
C PHE A 335 -12.51 -23.06 9.90
N GLY A 336 -11.77 -24.11 9.60
CA GLY A 336 -10.87 -24.75 10.58
C GLY A 336 -9.43 -24.21 10.53
N ASN A 337 -9.09 -23.43 9.51
CA ASN A 337 -7.75 -22.89 9.30
C ASN A 337 -7.76 -21.38 9.05
N VAL A 338 -6.90 -20.67 9.78
CA VAL A 338 -6.72 -19.21 9.68
C VAL A 338 -5.30 -18.89 9.20
N LEU A 339 -5.20 -18.15 8.10
CA LEU A 339 -3.97 -17.62 7.54
C LEU A 339 -3.93 -16.11 7.71
N SER A 340 -2.91 -15.59 8.40
CA SER A 340 -2.77 -14.15 8.63
C SER A 340 -1.36 -13.68 8.29
N GLN A 341 -1.24 -12.89 7.24
CA GLN A 341 0.01 -12.25 6.84
C GLN A 341 0.05 -10.82 7.41
N SER A 342 0.94 -10.57 8.36
CA SER A 342 1.08 -9.27 9.03
C SER A 342 -0.26 -8.71 9.53
N GLY A 343 -1.04 -9.53 10.24
CA GLY A 343 -2.39 -9.16 10.70
C GLY A 343 -2.37 -7.91 11.59
N SER A 344 -3.34 -7.00 11.36
CA SER A 344 -3.46 -5.74 12.10
C SER A 344 -4.00 -5.97 13.53
N PHE A 345 -3.40 -6.88 14.31
CA PHE A 345 -3.90 -7.28 15.64
C PHE A 345 -3.77 -6.18 16.70
N GLN A 346 -3.03 -5.11 16.45
CA GLN A 346 -3.03 -3.90 17.29
C GLN A 346 -4.37 -3.15 17.24
N TRP A 347 -5.23 -3.44 16.26
CA TRP A 347 -6.49 -2.74 16.04
C TRP A 347 -7.47 -2.87 17.23
N LYS A 348 -8.31 -1.83 17.39
CA LYS A 348 -9.49 -1.81 18.27
C LYS A 348 -10.63 -1.03 17.64
N PRO A 349 -11.90 -1.30 18.00
CA PRO A 349 -13.00 -0.39 17.67
C PRO A 349 -12.84 0.97 18.37
N ASP A 350 -13.42 2.02 17.82
CA ASP A 350 -13.38 3.37 18.43
C ASP A 350 -14.07 3.42 19.81
N SER A 351 -15.07 2.57 20.02
CA SER A 351 -15.79 2.43 21.31
C SER A 351 -14.93 1.82 22.42
N GLU A 352 -13.82 1.17 22.09
CA GLU A 352 -12.98 0.45 23.05
C GLU A 352 -11.75 1.27 23.44
N LYS A 353 -11.30 1.11 24.67
CA LYS A 353 -10.11 1.79 25.18
C LYS A 353 -8.84 0.99 24.92
N GLU A 354 -8.94 -0.34 25.07
CA GLU A 354 -7.81 -1.25 25.01
C GLU A 354 -7.46 -1.64 23.56
N TRP A 355 -6.21 -1.53 23.22
CA TRP A 355 -5.64 -2.04 21.97
C TRP A 355 -5.67 -3.57 21.94
N GLU A 356 -5.44 -4.17 20.76
CA GLU A 356 -5.44 -5.63 20.59
C GLU A 356 -6.81 -6.27 20.93
N TRP A 357 -7.90 -5.59 20.58
CA TRP A 357 -9.27 -6.00 20.93
C TRP A 357 -9.56 -7.46 20.59
N LEU A 358 -9.15 -7.95 19.39
CA LEU A 358 -9.42 -9.32 18.95
C LEU A 358 -8.69 -10.36 19.84
N LYS A 359 -7.49 -10.03 20.35
CA LYS A 359 -6.79 -10.87 21.34
C LYS A 359 -7.65 -11.07 22.58
N GLY A 360 -8.28 -10.00 23.08
CA GLY A 360 -9.20 -10.07 24.20
C GLY A 360 -10.42 -10.97 23.93
N GLN A 361 -11.00 -10.90 22.73
CA GLN A 361 -12.12 -11.74 22.32
C GLN A 361 -11.75 -13.23 22.31
N PHE A 362 -10.59 -13.58 21.73
CA PHE A 362 -10.08 -14.96 21.75
C PHE A 362 -9.76 -15.43 23.18
N ALA A 363 -9.17 -14.56 24.01
CA ALA A 363 -8.87 -14.90 25.40
C ALA A 363 -10.16 -15.25 26.21
N ALA A 364 -11.24 -14.52 25.98
CA ALA A 364 -12.54 -14.72 26.63
C ALA A 364 -13.35 -15.92 26.09
N SER A 365 -13.13 -16.32 24.82
CA SER A 365 -13.86 -17.41 24.17
C SER A 365 -13.40 -18.78 24.68
N PRO A 366 -14.21 -19.86 24.63
CA PRO A 366 -13.72 -21.23 24.72
C PRO A 366 -12.68 -21.53 23.64
N ARG A 367 -11.83 -22.55 23.81
CA ARG A 367 -10.96 -23.02 22.74
C ARG A 367 -11.80 -23.61 21.62
N LEU A 368 -11.62 -23.08 20.42
CA LEU A 368 -12.30 -23.49 19.19
C LEU A 368 -11.46 -24.49 18.38
N PRO A 369 -12.04 -25.27 17.44
CA PRO A 369 -11.31 -26.24 16.62
C PRO A 369 -10.56 -25.55 15.47
N LEU A 370 -9.73 -24.57 15.78
CA LEU A 370 -8.98 -23.75 14.83
C LEU A 370 -7.49 -24.07 14.82
N ARG A 371 -6.87 -23.91 13.67
CA ARG A 371 -5.43 -23.91 13.45
C ARG A 371 -5.00 -22.59 12.82
N PHE A 372 -3.87 -22.06 13.22
CA PHE A 372 -3.37 -20.77 12.78
C PHE A 372 -2.03 -20.86 12.06
N SER A 373 -1.86 -20.09 10.99
CA SER A 373 -0.57 -19.77 10.40
C SER A 373 -0.45 -18.25 10.29
N ILE A 374 0.47 -17.68 11.06
CA ILE A 374 0.60 -16.23 11.27
C ILE A 374 2.03 -15.82 10.98
N GLU A 375 2.21 -14.66 10.36
CA GLU A 375 3.51 -14.04 10.19
C GLU A 375 3.49 -12.54 10.46
N ALA A 376 4.68 -11.98 10.72
CA ALA A 376 4.91 -10.53 10.75
C ALA A 376 6.31 -10.20 10.24
N GLY A 377 6.47 -9.00 9.68
CA GLY A 377 7.76 -8.51 9.23
C GLY A 377 8.60 -7.92 10.38
N LEU A 378 9.89 -8.23 10.43
CA LEU A 378 10.81 -7.65 11.42
C LEU A 378 10.90 -6.12 11.31
N LEU A 379 10.68 -5.56 10.13
CA LEU A 379 10.65 -4.11 9.91
C LEU A 379 9.29 -3.46 10.22
N GLU A 380 8.31 -4.22 10.68
CA GLU A 380 7.01 -3.73 11.17
C GLU A 380 7.01 -3.40 12.68
N GLY A 381 8.16 -3.55 13.34
CA GLY A 381 8.38 -3.18 14.74
C GLY A 381 8.63 -1.69 14.97
N ALA A 382 8.93 -0.93 13.94
CA ALA A 382 9.07 0.52 14.02
C ALA A 382 7.75 1.18 13.59
N GLY A 383 7.08 1.82 14.54
CA GLY A 383 5.72 2.30 14.37
C GLY A 383 5.55 3.46 13.43
N TRP A 384 5.47 3.22 12.13
CA TRP A 384 4.97 4.26 11.21
C TRP A 384 3.51 4.66 11.51
N TRP A 385 2.74 3.81 12.21
CA TRP A 385 1.42 4.12 12.76
C TRP A 385 1.49 4.89 14.08
N ARG A 386 2.47 4.63 14.96
CA ARG A 386 2.63 5.31 16.26
C ARG A 386 2.86 6.82 16.15
N SER A 387 3.57 7.25 15.13
CA SER A 387 3.89 8.66 14.91
C SER A 387 2.73 9.48 14.34
N LEU A 388 1.64 8.84 13.97
CA LEU A 388 0.46 9.50 13.40
C LEU A 388 -0.66 9.73 14.40
N VAL A 389 -0.56 9.17 15.61
CA VAL A 389 -1.53 9.40 16.70
C VAL A 389 -0.88 10.35 17.71
N PRO A 390 -1.41 11.57 17.92
CA PRO A 390 -0.92 12.45 18.97
C PRO A 390 -1.03 11.75 20.32
N ALA A 391 0.00 11.84 21.18
CA ALA A 391 -0.13 11.45 22.58
C ALA A 391 -1.38 12.12 23.16
N SER A 392 -2.26 11.35 23.82
CA SER A 392 -3.49 11.87 24.38
C SER A 392 -3.20 13.08 25.26
N ALA A 393 -4.09 14.09 25.25
CA ALA A 393 -3.95 15.36 25.98
C ALA A 393 -3.69 15.21 27.51
N ASN A 394 -3.74 14.00 28.05
CA ASN A 394 -3.64 13.71 29.48
C ASN A 394 -2.31 13.09 29.93
N GLY A 395 -1.26 13.10 29.08
CA GLY A 395 0.13 12.84 29.52
C GLY A 395 0.47 11.39 29.94
N THR A 396 -0.48 10.46 29.99
CA THR A 396 -0.23 9.02 30.17
C THR A 396 -0.30 8.36 28.82
N ALA A 397 0.85 8.24 28.14
CA ALA A 397 0.96 7.51 26.91
C ALA A 397 0.69 6.03 27.17
N VAL A 398 -0.50 5.56 26.86
CA VAL A 398 -0.71 4.14 26.55
C VAL A 398 0.01 3.94 25.20
N VAL A 399 1.15 3.32 25.27
CA VAL A 399 1.99 3.09 24.07
C VAL A 399 1.33 1.97 23.27
N ASP A 400 0.75 2.32 22.13
CA ASP A 400 0.16 1.36 21.20
C ASP A 400 1.21 0.30 20.81
N PRO A 401 0.87 -1.00 20.82
CA PRO A 401 1.79 -2.02 20.34
C PRO A 401 2.05 -1.80 18.84
N THR A 402 3.28 -2.05 18.41
CA THR A 402 3.59 -2.11 16.99
C THR A 402 2.88 -3.31 16.36
N LEU A 403 2.78 -3.35 15.04
CA LEU A 403 2.19 -4.48 14.34
C LEU A 403 2.94 -5.79 14.65
N LEU A 404 4.27 -5.76 14.69
CA LEU A 404 5.10 -6.91 15.06
C LEU A 404 4.81 -7.37 16.50
N GLU A 405 4.77 -6.44 17.48
CA GLU A 405 4.45 -6.75 18.87
C GLU A 405 3.05 -7.35 19.02
N ALA A 406 2.05 -6.76 18.36
CA ALA A 406 0.67 -7.26 18.41
C ALA A 406 0.54 -8.67 17.83
N ASN A 407 1.26 -9.00 16.74
CA ASN A 407 1.30 -10.36 16.20
C ASN A 407 1.97 -11.35 17.16
N ARG A 408 3.07 -10.95 17.82
CA ARG A 408 3.71 -11.75 18.87
C ARG A 408 2.78 -12.00 20.05
N ASN A 409 2.11 -10.96 20.54
CA ASN A 409 1.16 -11.04 21.64
C ASN A 409 -0.04 -11.93 21.29
N PHE A 410 -0.56 -11.82 20.07
CA PHE A 410 -1.66 -12.66 19.60
C PHE A 410 -1.25 -14.14 19.52
N LYS A 411 -0.08 -14.42 18.94
CA LYS A 411 0.53 -15.76 18.90
C LYS A 411 0.67 -16.35 20.31
N GLU A 412 1.21 -15.60 21.26
CA GLU A 412 1.42 -16.09 22.64
C GLU A 412 0.10 -16.41 23.34
N MET A 413 -0.92 -15.56 23.18
CA MET A 413 -2.25 -15.83 23.69
C MET A 413 -2.84 -17.12 23.11
N LEU A 414 -2.76 -17.31 21.77
CA LEU A 414 -3.26 -18.51 21.10
C LEU A 414 -2.53 -19.77 21.59
N GLN A 415 -1.20 -19.73 21.73
CA GLN A 415 -0.40 -20.86 22.24
C GLN A 415 -0.75 -21.18 23.69
N THR A 416 -0.93 -20.18 24.53
CA THR A 416 -1.36 -20.35 25.93
C THR A 416 -2.73 -21.05 26.03
N LYS A 417 -3.63 -20.78 25.08
CA LYS A 417 -4.94 -21.45 24.97
C LYS A 417 -4.86 -22.84 24.31
N GLY A 418 -3.68 -23.30 23.91
CA GLY A 418 -3.45 -24.61 23.31
C GLY A 418 -3.86 -24.72 21.84
N TYR A 419 -3.97 -23.60 21.09
CA TYR A 419 -4.17 -23.66 19.65
C TYR A 419 -2.90 -24.12 18.92
N PRO A 420 -3.01 -24.95 17.87
CA PRO A 420 -1.91 -25.18 16.94
C PRO A 420 -1.58 -23.88 16.17
N VAL A 421 -0.38 -23.34 16.37
CA VAL A 421 0.05 -22.08 15.75
C VAL A 421 1.40 -22.30 15.05
N ASN A 422 1.42 -22.11 13.73
CA ASN A 422 2.64 -21.87 12.98
C ASN A 422 2.88 -20.36 12.97
N TYR A 423 4.01 -19.90 13.52
CA TYR A 423 4.36 -18.48 13.55
C TYR A 423 5.75 -18.28 12.94
N THR A 424 5.86 -17.33 12.01
CA THR A 424 7.13 -16.97 11.36
C THR A 424 7.33 -15.46 11.34
N GLU A 425 8.59 -15.03 11.35
CA GLU A 425 8.94 -13.63 11.15
C GLU A 425 9.81 -13.53 9.90
N PHE A 426 9.38 -12.73 8.93
CA PHE A 426 10.16 -12.51 7.72
C PHE A 426 10.99 -11.23 7.84
N ASN A 427 12.14 -11.20 7.15
CA ASN A 427 13.03 -10.06 7.17
C ASN A 427 12.60 -9.02 6.11
N GLY A 428 11.58 -8.26 6.43
CA GLY A 428 10.97 -7.29 5.53
C GLY A 428 9.94 -6.41 6.21
N ASN A 429 9.32 -5.54 5.43
CA ASN A 429 8.26 -4.65 5.87
C ASN A 429 6.90 -5.01 5.24
N HIS A 430 5.89 -4.22 5.58
CA HIS A 430 4.49 -4.40 5.24
C HIS A 430 4.20 -4.26 3.74
N GLY A 431 3.79 -5.31 3.04
CA GLY A 431 3.40 -5.27 1.63
C GLY A 431 3.57 -6.59 0.89
N PHE A 432 2.96 -6.66 -0.28
CA PHE A 432 2.97 -7.84 -1.13
C PHE A 432 4.37 -8.23 -1.64
N LEU A 433 5.34 -7.34 -1.62
CA LEU A 433 6.74 -7.69 -1.93
C LEU A 433 7.24 -8.84 -1.04
N ASN A 434 6.76 -8.91 0.19
CA ASN A 434 7.10 -9.99 1.14
C ASN A 434 6.04 -11.09 1.15
N TRP A 435 4.76 -10.74 1.27
CA TRP A 435 3.66 -11.69 1.45
C TRP A 435 3.52 -12.70 0.32
N ARG A 436 3.81 -12.32 -0.93
CA ARG A 436 3.79 -13.27 -2.06
C ARG A 436 4.87 -14.35 -1.94
N GLY A 437 6.01 -14.02 -1.34
CA GLY A 437 7.11 -14.97 -1.12
C GLY A 437 6.82 -15.96 0.01
N THR A 438 6.07 -15.53 1.03
CA THR A 438 5.80 -16.31 2.25
C THR A 438 4.50 -17.11 2.20
N LEU A 439 3.54 -16.78 1.33
CA LEU A 439 2.23 -17.45 1.22
C LEU A 439 2.35 -18.99 1.15
N ALA A 440 3.33 -19.49 0.42
CA ALA A 440 3.55 -20.92 0.25
C ALA A 440 3.80 -21.65 1.58
N SER A 441 4.60 -21.07 2.47
CA SER A 441 4.92 -21.66 3.79
C SER A 441 3.69 -21.76 4.68
N HIS A 442 2.78 -20.78 4.60
CA HIS A 442 1.51 -20.80 5.31
C HIS A 442 0.58 -21.90 4.82
N LEU A 443 0.45 -22.05 3.50
CA LEU A 443 -0.39 -23.10 2.91
C LEU A 443 0.15 -24.50 3.26
N ILE A 444 1.46 -24.69 3.24
CA ILE A 444 2.10 -25.95 3.65
C ILE A 444 1.86 -26.21 5.14
N ALA A 445 1.95 -25.20 5.99
CA ALA A 445 1.72 -25.36 7.44
C ALA A 445 0.28 -25.74 7.78
N LEU A 446 -0.71 -25.28 7.00
CA LEU A 446 -2.13 -25.52 7.26
C LEU A 446 -2.64 -26.83 6.62
N VAL A 447 -2.28 -27.10 5.38
CA VAL A 447 -2.83 -28.23 4.59
C VAL A 447 -1.78 -29.08 3.90
N GLY A 448 -0.51 -28.94 4.28
CA GLY A 448 0.60 -29.65 3.65
C GLY A 448 0.52 -31.16 3.81
N LEU A 449 0.92 -31.87 2.74
CA LEU A 449 1.03 -33.34 2.70
C LEU A 449 2.40 -33.83 3.18
N LYS A 450 3.40 -32.97 3.09
CA LYS A 450 4.77 -33.23 3.52
C LYS A 450 5.48 -31.89 3.86
N PRO A 451 6.54 -31.92 4.67
CA PRO A 451 7.32 -30.72 4.95
C PRO A 451 7.85 -30.05 3.69
N ALA A 452 7.96 -28.72 3.74
CA ALA A 452 8.60 -27.95 2.66
C ALA A 452 10.05 -28.44 2.44
N PRO A 453 10.51 -28.59 1.19
CA PRO A 453 11.90 -28.90 0.92
C PRO A 453 12.79 -27.73 1.34
N LYS A 454 13.97 -28.02 1.86
CA LYS A 454 15.00 -26.99 2.08
C LYS A 454 15.40 -26.44 0.71
N ILE A 455 15.18 -25.14 0.50
CA ILE A 455 15.55 -24.46 -0.75
C ILE A 455 17.08 -24.38 -0.80
N SER A 456 17.68 -24.93 -1.85
CA SER A 456 19.12 -24.82 -2.05
C SER A 456 19.44 -23.40 -2.58
N GLN A 457 20.63 -22.89 -2.24
CA GLN A 457 21.09 -21.59 -2.77
C GLN A 457 21.23 -21.58 -4.31
N ARG A 458 21.27 -22.75 -4.95
CA ARG A 458 21.34 -22.89 -6.43
C ARG A 458 20.01 -22.60 -7.13
N ASP A 459 18.89 -22.67 -6.40
CA ASP A 459 17.54 -22.45 -6.95
C ASP A 459 17.05 -21.00 -6.74
N LYS A 460 17.98 -20.06 -6.55
CA LYS A 460 17.66 -18.65 -6.36
C LYS A 460 17.06 -18.06 -7.63
N THR A 461 15.75 -17.99 -7.68
CA THR A 461 15.06 -17.16 -8.67
C THR A 461 15.05 -15.73 -8.15
N PRO A 462 15.55 -14.74 -8.90
CA PRO A 462 15.53 -13.35 -8.47
C PRO A 462 14.10 -12.89 -8.23
N THR A 463 13.93 -12.05 -7.22
CA THR A 463 12.67 -11.29 -7.03
C THR A 463 12.42 -10.46 -8.27
N VAL A 464 11.20 -10.51 -8.79
CA VAL A 464 10.83 -9.68 -9.94
C VAL A 464 10.62 -8.25 -9.44
N LEU A 465 11.71 -7.48 -9.44
CA LEU A 465 11.67 -6.03 -9.28
C LEU A 465 11.79 -5.40 -10.68
N THR A 466 10.95 -4.43 -10.95
CA THR A 466 11.02 -3.66 -12.18
C THR A 466 12.18 -2.68 -12.08
N SER A 467 13.14 -2.76 -12.98
CA SER A 467 14.18 -1.75 -13.08
C SER A 467 13.77 -0.68 -14.08
N ILE A 468 13.86 0.59 -13.69
CA ILE A 468 13.85 1.68 -14.67
C ILE A 468 15.10 1.49 -15.53
N PRO A 469 14.96 1.32 -16.86
CA PRO A 469 16.14 1.17 -17.70
C PRO A 469 17.06 2.37 -17.49
N LYS A 470 18.30 2.12 -17.08
CA LYS A 470 19.38 3.15 -16.98
C LYS A 470 19.75 3.75 -18.34
N LYS A 471 19.29 3.15 -19.44
CA LYS A 471 19.47 3.71 -20.76
C LYS A 471 18.86 5.10 -20.71
N ALA A 472 19.74 6.09 -20.65
CA ALA A 472 19.38 7.48 -20.73
C ALA A 472 18.19 7.56 -21.67
N ILE A 473 17.08 7.93 -21.12
CA ILE A 473 15.87 8.18 -21.84
C ILE A 473 16.33 9.19 -22.86
N SER A 474 16.62 8.70 -24.08
CA SER A 474 16.83 9.61 -25.19
C SER A 474 15.51 10.33 -25.27
N GLN A 475 15.48 11.56 -24.76
CA GLN A 475 14.25 12.33 -24.70
C GLN A 475 13.81 12.52 -26.14
N VAL A 476 12.91 11.64 -26.57
CA VAL A 476 12.28 11.76 -27.86
C VAL A 476 11.52 13.09 -27.81
N LYS A 477 11.98 14.06 -28.54
CA LYS A 477 11.28 15.34 -28.67
C LYS A 477 10.00 15.10 -29.46
N VAL A 478 8.88 15.19 -28.78
CA VAL A 478 7.55 15.15 -29.40
C VAL A 478 7.20 16.56 -29.90
N ALA A 479 6.75 16.67 -31.14
CA ALA A 479 6.37 17.95 -31.71
C ALA A 479 5.23 18.61 -30.90
N PRO A 480 5.30 19.91 -30.53
CA PRO A 480 4.27 20.58 -29.73
C PRO A 480 2.87 20.47 -30.31
N GLY A 481 2.72 20.54 -31.64
CA GLY A 481 1.42 20.35 -32.30
C GLY A 481 0.84 18.94 -32.14
N LEU A 482 1.72 17.93 -32.02
CA LEU A 482 1.29 16.55 -31.78
C LEU A 482 0.89 16.34 -30.31
N MET A 483 1.63 16.92 -29.35
CA MET A 483 1.27 16.86 -27.94
C MET A 483 -0.11 17.47 -27.65
N ARG A 484 -0.44 18.59 -28.30
CA ARG A 484 -1.78 19.21 -28.18
C ARG A 484 -2.91 18.30 -28.66
N ARG A 485 -2.67 17.40 -29.63
CA ARG A 485 -3.69 16.41 -30.06
C ARG A 485 -3.95 15.34 -29.02
N TYR A 486 -2.97 15.07 -28.15
CA TYR A 486 -3.10 14.09 -27.03
C TYR A 486 -3.84 14.67 -25.83
N VAL A 487 -3.92 15.99 -25.70
CA VAL A 487 -4.67 16.66 -24.63
C VAL A 487 -6.15 16.24 -24.66
N GLY A 488 -6.71 16.04 -23.47
CA GLY A 488 -8.12 15.70 -23.30
C GLY A 488 -8.37 14.71 -22.17
N ARG A 489 -9.60 14.24 -22.10
CA ARG A 489 -10.10 13.32 -21.10
C ARG A 489 -10.29 11.93 -21.71
N TYR A 490 -9.87 10.91 -20.98
CA TYR A 490 -9.93 9.52 -21.43
C TYR A 490 -10.61 8.68 -20.35
N LYS A 491 -11.61 7.91 -20.70
CA LYS A 491 -12.41 7.13 -19.74
C LYS A 491 -12.16 5.63 -19.90
N LEU A 492 -11.84 4.97 -18.79
CA LEU A 492 -11.84 3.52 -18.71
C LEU A 492 -13.27 2.98 -18.84
N ASP A 493 -13.41 1.74 -19.32
CA ASP A 493 -14.72 1.11 -19.45
C ASP A 493 -15.38 0.95 -18.06
N PRO A 494 -16.59 1.52 -17.85
CA PRO A 494 -17.27 1.50 -16.56
C PRO A 494 -17.55 0.10 -15.98
N LYS A 495 -17.54 -0.92 -16.83
CA LYS A 495 -17.71 -2.31 -16.34
C LYS A 495 -16.51 -2.83 -15.54
N PHE A 496 -15.35 -2.17 -15.64
CA PHE A 496 -14.11 -2.57 -14.95
C PHE A 496 -13.76 -1.67 -13.78
N THR A 497 -14.22 -0.41 -13.80
CA THR A 497 -13.92 0.57 -12.75
C THR A 497 -14.97 1.68 -12.75
N HIS A 498 -15.34 2.18 -11.54
CA HIS A 498 -16.34 3.23 -11.42
C HIS A 498 -15.76 4.60 -11.77
N ASP A 499 -16.33 5.23 -12.81
CA ASP A 499 -16.12 6.62 -13.24
C ASP A 499 -14.66 7.12 -13.23
N PHE A 500 -13.73 6.27 -13.66
CA PHE A 500 -12.30 6.57 -13.67
C PHE A 500 -11.90 7.26 -14.97
N VAL A 501 -11.37 8.48 -14.85
CA VAL A 501 -11.00 9.35 -15.97
C VAL A 501 -9.53 9.73 -15.88
N LEU A 502 -8.84 9.71 -17.00
CA LEU A 502 -7.48 10.21 -17.16
C LEU A 502 -7.55 11.60 -17.83
N TYR A 503 -6.96 12.59 -17.18
CA TYR A 503 -6.80 13.93 -17.73
C TYR A 503 -5.39 14.08 -18.28
N VAL A 504 -5.26 14.27 -19.60
CA VAL A 504 -3.96 14.48 -20.26
C VAL A 504 -3.83 15.96 -20.58
N THR A 505 -2.75 16.57 -20.11
CA THR A 505 -2.46 18.01 -20.28
C THR A 505 -1.03 18.22 -20.79
N VAL A 506 -0.74 19.42 -21.28
CA VAL A 506 0.63 19.85 -21.64
C VAL A 506 1.06 20.94 -20.67
N LYS A 507 2.21 20.74 -20.03
CA LYS A 507 2.85 21.73 -19.18
C LYS A 507 4.37 21.70 -19.42
N ASP A 508 5.00 22.86 -19.55
CA ASP A 508 6.45 23.03 -19.73
C ASP A 508 7.03 22.15 -20.85
N GLY A 509 6.30 22.05 -21.97
CA GLY A 509 6.72 21.27 -23.14
C GLY A 509 6.71 19.75 -22.95
N SER A 510 6.03 19.25 -21.93
CA SER A 510 5.85 17.82 -21.61
C SER A 510 4.39 17.46 -21.50
N LEU A 511 4.05 16.19 -21.75
CA LEU A 511 2.74 15.63 -21.43
C LEU A 511 2.68 15.24 -19.96
N TRP A 512 1.54 15.52 -19.36
CA TRP A 512 1.21 15.15 -18.01
C TRP A 512 -0.11 14.39 -18.01
N ILE A 513 -0.21 13.39 -17.13
CA ILE A 513 -1.42 12.62 -16.92
C ILE A 513 -1.86 12.74 -15.47
N ARG A 514 -3.15 12.94 -15.28
CA ARG A 514 -3.79 12.91 -13.97
C ARG A 514 -4.89 11.87 -13.98
N PRO A 515 -4.73 10.72 -13.35
CA PRO A 515 -5.81 9.80 -13.09
C PRO A 515 -6.78 10.37 -12.05
N SER A 516 -8.07 10.07 -12.14
CA SER A 516 -9.09 10.45 -11.15
C SER A 516 -8.63 10.11 -9.73
N TYR A 517 -8.82 11.04 -8.81
CA TYR A 517 -8.48 10.92 -7.38
C TYR A 517 -6.98 10.77 -7.07
N LEU A 518 -6.11 10.81 -8.08
CA LEU A 518 -4.67 10.66 -7.93
C LEU A 518 -3.94 11.95 -8.32
N ARG A 519 -2.63 12.00 -8.01
CA ARG A 519 -1.79 13.15 -8.39
C ARG A 519 -1.45 13.18 -9.87
N THR A 520 -1.10 14.37 -10.34
CA THR A 520 -0.59 14.57 -11.71
C THR A 520 0.82 14.02 -11.84
N ARG A 521 1.13 13.30 -12.93
CA ARG A 521 2.40 12.64 -13.21
C ARG A 521 2.91 13.04 -14.57
N GLN A 522 4.22 13.16 -14.70
CA GLN A 522 4.84 13.45 -16.00
C GLN A 522 4.93 12.18 -16.84
N LEU A 523 4.64 12.30 -18.12
CA LEU A 523 4.85 11.25 -19.10
C LEU A 523 6.17 11.49 -19.85
N ILE A 524 6.99 10.46 -19.94
CA ILE A 524 8.24 10.49 -20.70
C ILE A 524 8.03 9.78 -22.04
N ALA A 525 8.43 10.45 -23.12
CA ALA A 525 8.25 9.92 -24.46
C ALA A 525 9.25 8.80 -24.77
N GLU A 526 8.75 7.64 -25.20
CA GLU A 526 9.52 6.55 -25.82
C GLU A 526 9.54 6.69 -27.34
N SER A 527 8.47 7.25 -27.90
CA SER A 527 8.31 7.56 -29.32
C SER A 527 7.38 8.76 -29.49
N GLN A 528 7.03 9.10 -30.73
CA GLN A 528 6.04 10.15 -31.00
C GLN A 528 4.65 9.86 -30.44
N SER A 529 4.28 8.59 -30.18
CA SER A 529 2.95 8.20 -29.70
C SER A 529 2.96 7.28 -28.47
N ARG A 530 4.15 6.89 -27.99
CA ARG A 530 4.30 6.00 -26.84
C ARG A 530 5.08 6.69 -25.75
N PHE A 531 4.59 6.52 -24.52
CA PHE A 531 5.11 7.15 -23.31
C PHE A 531 5.10 6.15 -22.16
N TYR A 532 5.86 6.41 -21.10
CA TYR A 532 5.71 5.71 -19.83
C TYR A 532 5.44 6.70 -18.69
N ASP A 533 4.81 6.19 -17.62
CA ASP A 533 4.53 6.93 -16.40
C ASP A 533 5.79 6.96 -15.52
N THR A 534 6.19 8.15 -15.04
CA THR A 534 7.40 8.29 -14.19
C THR A 534 7.30 7.63 -12.83
N GLU A 535 6.09 7.31 -12.38
CA GLU A 535 5.84 6.76 -11.04
C GLU A 535 5.36 5.31 -11.07
N ILE A 536 4.94 4.82 -12.24
CA ILE A 536 4.64 3.41 -12.50
C ILE A 536 5.51 3.00 -13.69
N PRO A 537 6.79 2.68 -13.50
CA PRO A 537 7.76 2.52 -14.59
C PRO A 537 7.44 1.41 -15.58
N ASP A 538 6.64 0.44 -15.19
CA ASP A 538 6.13 -0.65 -16.03
C ASP A 538 4.85 -0.27 -16.78
N LEU A 539 4.29 0.92 -16.54
CA LEU A 539 3.11 1.40 -17.24
C LEU A 539 3.49 2.15 -18.52
N HIS A 540 3.24 1.53 -19.64
CA HIS A 540 3.36 2.13 -20.97
C HIS A 540 2.01 2.63 -21.45
N ILE A 541 2.02 3.82 -22.05
CA ILE A 541 0.84 4.53 -22.58
C ILE A 541 1.06 4.77 -24.06
N ALA A 542 0.18 4.25 -24.90
CA ALA A 542 0.25 4.49 -26.35
C ALA A 542 -1.03 5.15 -26.87
N PHE A 543 -0.91 6.32 -27.51
CA PHE A 543 -2.05 7.03 -28.09
C PHE A 543 -2.49 6.41 -29.43
N ILE A 544 -3.79 6.15 -29.55
CA ILE A 544 -4.45 5.55 -30.70
C ILE A 544 -5.01 6.65 -31.59
N LYS A 545 -4.80 6.51 -32.91
CA LYS A 545 -5.30 7.43 -33.93
C LYS A 545 -6.18 6.70 -34.94
N ASP A 546 -7.21 7.39 -35.43
CA ASP A 546 -7.99 6.94 -36.59
C ASP A 546 -7.23 7.15 -37.90
N ALA A 547 -7.86 6.74 -39.02
CA ALA A 547 -7.30 6.89 -40.37
C ALA A 547 -7.03 8.36 -40.76
N ASN A 548 -7.71 9.32 -40.13
CA ASN A 548 -7.57 10.75 -40.34
C ASN A 548 -6.52 11.39 -39.41
N GLY A 549 -5.88 10.59 -38.56
CA GLY A 549 -4.88 11.04 -37.59
C GLY A 549 -5.44 11.69 -36.32
N ASN A 550 -6.77 11.60 -36.09
CA ASN A 550 -7.39 12.08 -34.86
C ASN A 550 -7.17 11.08 -33.73
N VAL A 551 -6.88 11.58 -32.55
CA VAL A 551 -6.69 10.75 -31.35
C VAL A 551 -8.05 10.29 -30.82
N THR A 552 -8.30 8.99 -30.86
CA THR A 552 -9.56 8.34 -30.44
C THR A 552 -9.48 7.68 -29.08
N GLY A 553 -8.26 7.42 -28.59
CA GLY A 553 -8.03 6.76 -27.31
C GLY A 553 -6.56 6.63 -26.97
N LEU A 554 -6.30 5.83 -25.97
CA LEU A 554 -4.96 5.36 -25.63
C LEU A 554 -5.03 3.92 -25.11
N THR A 555 -3.90 3.22 -25.07
CA THR A 555 -3.76 1.98 -24.34
C THR A 555 -2.90 2.18 -23.10
N LEU A 556 -3.22 1.44 -22.04
CA LEU A 556 -2.40 1.28 -20.83
C LEU A 556 -1.88 -0.16 -20.82
N ASN A 557 -0.59 -0.37 -20.64
CA ASN A 557 0.03 -1.69 -20.63
C ASN A 557 1.07 -1.80 -19.51
N CYS A 558 0.85 -2.74 -18.57
CA CYS A 558 1.76 -3.10 -17.48
C CYS A 558 2.33 -4.52 -17.65
N GLY A 559 2.48 -5.00 -18.89
CA GLY A 559 2.97 -6.35 -19.16
C GLY A 559 1.91 -7.45 -19.12
N GLN A 560 0.63 -7.11 -18.85
CA GLN A 560 -0.50 -8.05 -18.83
C GLN A 560 -1.41 -7.94 -20.06
N GLY A 561 -1.06 -7.10 -21.02
CA GLY A 561 -1.83 -6.78 -22.21
C GLY A 561 -2.30 -5.33 -22.27
N ASP A 562 -2.83 -4.93 -23.41
CA ASP A 562 -3.30 -3.58 -23.66
C ASP A 562 -4.73 -3.35 -23.13
N ILE A 563 -4.87 -2.38 -22.24
CA ILE A 563 -6.15 -1.89 -21.72
C ILE A 563 -6.56 -0.68 -22.56
N LEU A 564 -7.65 -0.81 -23.30
CA LEU A 564 -8.15 0.27 -24.13
C LEU A 564 -8.90 1.33 -23.32
N VAL A 565 -8.50 2.60 -23.47
CA VAL A 565 -9.12 3.76 -22.84
C VAL A 565 -9.62 4.71 -23.93
N LYS A 566 -10.91 5.00 -23.96
CA LYS A 566 -11.51 5.83 -25.02
C LYS A 566 -11.38 7.32 -24.71
N LYS A 567 -11.04 8.11 -25.71
CA LYS A 567 -11.09 9.58 -25.60
C LYS A 567 -12.54 10.03 -25.45
N MET A 568 -12.82 10.86 -24.46
CA MET A 568 -14.14 11.43 -24.23
C MET A 568 -14.39 12.57 -25.21
N PRO A 569 -15.66 12.79 -25.61
CA PRO A 569 -16.04 13.99 -26.35
C PRO A 569 -15.82 15.24 -25.49
N PRO A 570 -15.80 16.44 -26.09
CA PRO A 570 -15.82 17.68 -25.31
C PRO A 570 -16.91 17.68 -24.25
N PRO A 571 -16.71 18.33 -23.09
CA PRO A 571 -17.75 18.39 -22.06
C PRO A 571 -18.98 19.13 -22.59
N VAL A 572 -20.15 18.60 -22.23
CA VAL A 572 -21.40 19.30 -22.49
C VAL A 572 -21.82 19.97 -21.19
N PRO A 573 -21.67 21.31 -21.09
CA PRO A 573 -22.01 22.04 -19.85
C PRO A 573 -23.50 22.12 -19.63
N SER A 574 -23.92 22.12 -18.36
CA SER A 574 -25.27 22.50 -17.99
C SER A 574 -25.41 24.02 -18.04
N VAL A 575 -26.32 24.49 -18.89
CA VAL A 575 -26.60 25.94 -19.06
C VAL A 575 -27.82 26.41 -18.28
N THR A 576 -28.57 25.48 -17.70
CA THR A 576 -29.79 25.73 -16.89
C THR A 576 -29.70 25.05 -15.53
N GLY A 577 -30.46 25.51 -14.58
CA GLY A 577 -30.57 24.94 -13.23
C GLY A 577 -31.06 25.98 -12.23
N ASN A 578 -31.70 25.52 -11.17
CA ASN A 578 -32.21 26.38 -10.09
C ASN A 578 -31.09 26.85 -9.13
N THR A 579 -29.92 26.26 -9.20
CA THR A 579 -28.77 26.59 -8.35
C THR A 579 -27.56 26.92 -9.23
N THR A 580 -26.94 28.07 -8.91
CA THR A 580 -25.76 28.57 -9.65
C THR A 580 -24.57 28.67 -8.71
N LEU A 581 -23.48 28.04 -9.07
CA LEU A 581 -22.18 28.07 -8.38
C LEU A 581 -21.13 28.65 -9.32
N LYS A 582 -20.20 29.44 -8.79
CA LYS A 582 -19.19 30.15 -9.60
C LYS A 582 -17.79 29.89 -9.08
N LEU A 583 -16.86 29.59 -9.98
CA LEU A 583 -15.44 29.48 -9.69
C LEU A 583 -14.68 30.55 -10.48
N LYS A 584 -14.03 31.47 -9.80
CA LYS A 584 -13.21 32.52 -10.41
C LYS A 584 -11.83 31.98 -10.81
N GLY A 585 -11.31 32.46 -11.92
CA GLY A 585 -10.02 32.05 -12.44
C GLY A 585 -10.05 30.72 -13.20
N HIS A 586 -8.94 30.01 -13.22
CA HIS A 586 -8.78 28.73 -13.92
C HIS A 586 -9.15 28.79 -15.42
N ILE A 587 -8.89 29.94 -16.06
CA ILE A 587 -9.29 30.18 -17.46
C ILE A 587 -8.53 29.29 -18.46
N ASP A 588 -7.40 28.70 -18.08
CA ASP A 588 -6.60 27.79 -18.90
C ASP A 588 -7.05 26.31 -18.73
N ALA A 589 -8.02 26.03 -17.87
CA ALA A 589 -8.51 24.68 -17.70
C ALA A 589 -9.26 24.18 -18.94
N GLU A 590 -9.07 22.92 -19.29
CA GLU A 590 -9.79 22.23 -20.35
C GLU A 590 -11.24 21.95 -19.98
N ALA A 591 -11.50 21.64 -18.73
CA ALA A 591 -12.83 21.36 -18.20
C ALA A 591 -12.93 21.67 -16.71
N VAL A 592 -14.04 22.29 -16.33
CA VAL A 592 -14.46 22.41 -14.93
C VAL A 592 -15.81 21.74 -14.76
N ALA A 593 -15.93 20.94 -13.72
CA ALA A 593 -17.20 20.31 -13.32
C ALA A 593 -17.46 20.57 -11.84
N ILE A 594 -18.69 20.29 -11.41
CA ILE A 594 -19.06 20.24 -9.99
C ILE A 594 -19.54 18.83 -9.66
N TYR A 595 -19.12 18.31 -8.53
CA TYR A 595 -19.48 16.99 -8.04
C TYR A 595 -19.68 17.01 -6.53
N GLY A 596 -20.53 16.14 -6.03
CA GLY A 596 -20.90 16.16 -4.62
C GLY A 596 -21.97 15.13 -4.28
N SER A 597 -22.51 15.20 -3.07
CA SER A 597 -23.53 14.28 -2.58
C SER A 597 -24.81 14.24 -3.45
N PHE A 598 -25.09 15.32 -4.20
CA PHE A 598 -26.24 15.40 -5.12
C PHE A 598 -26.11 14.55 -6.38
N ASN A 599 -24.91 14.14 -6.77
CA ASN A 599 -24.68 13.32 -7.95
C ASN A 599 -23.84 12.06 -7.65
N ASN A 600 -23.81 11.63 -6.38
CA ASN A 600 -23.01 10.49 -5.89
C ASN A 600 -21.53 10.66 -6.21
N TRP A 601 -21.02 11.88 -6.15
CA TRP A 601 -19.61 12.21 -6.42
C TRP A 601 -19.12 11.85 -7.83
N ILE A 602 -20.04 11.77 -8.83
CA ILE A 602 -19.70 11.45 -10.22
C ILE A 602 -19.05 12.68 -10.87
N GLN A 603 -17.77 12.52 -11.25
CA GLN A 603 -16.93 13.60 -11.80
C GLN A 603 -17.26 13.99 -13.26
N THR A 604 -18.01 13.15 -13.97
CA THR A 604 -18.24 13.32 -15.42
C THR A 604 -19.63 13.83 -15.79
N LYS A 605 -20.40 14.37 -14.82
CA LYS A 605 -21.78 14.78 -15.07
C LYS A 605 -21.97 16.30 -15.19
N ASN A 606 -21.66 17.04 -14.18
CA ASN A 606 -22.11 18.42 -14.07
C ASN A 606 -21.00 19.40 -14.50
N TYR A 607 -20.81 19.57 -15.80
CA TYR A 607 -19.80 20.48 -16.34
C TYR A 607 -20.29 21.93 -16.30
N CYS A 608 -19.35 22.84 -16.08
CA CYS A 608 -19.58 24.27 -15.97
C CYS A 608 -19.32 24.96 -17.32
N VAL A 609 -19.96 26.11 -17.53
CA VAL A 609 -19.73 27.01 -18.68
C VAL A 609 -18.65 27.99 -18.32
N ARG A 610 -17.74 28.26 -19.25
CA ARG A 610 -16.78 29.35 -19.10
C ARG A 610 -17.49 30.70 -19.35
N GLU A 611 -17.51 31.57 -18.37
CA GLU A 611 -18.13 32.88 -18.45
C GLU A 611 -17.19 33.93 -17.82
N GLY A 612 -16.84 34.94 -18.60
CA GLY A 612 -15.96 36.02 -18.13
C GLY A 612 -14.57 35.52 -17.73
N ASP A 613 -14.16 35.81 -16.50
CA ASP A 613 -12.87 35.44 -15.90
C ASP A 613 -12.94 34.16 -15.07
N GLY A 614 -13.96 33.30 -15.30
CA GLY A 614 -14.15 32.08 -14.52
C GLY A 614 -15.13 31.09 -15.13
N TRP A 615 -15.73 30.28 -14.28
CA TRP A 615 -16.62 29.18 -14.63
C TRP A 615 -17.92 29.25 -13.86
N VAL A 616 -19.04 28.96 -14.51
CA VAL A 616 -20.39 28.97 -13.94
C VAL A 616 -21.04 27.60 -14.12
N CYS A 617 -21.37 26.98 -13.02
CA CYS A 617 -22.07 25.70 -12.96
C CYS A 617 -23.55 25.95 -12.61
N ARG A 618 -24.46 25.44 -13.43
CA ARG A 618 -25.91 25.51 -13.20
C ARG A 618 -26.44 24.10 -13.05
N ILE A 619 -27.08 23.82 -11.93
CA ILE A 619 -27.59 22.49 -11.59
C ILE A 619 -28.96 22.61 -10.92
N ASP A 620 -29.79 21.59 -11.07
CA ASP A 620 -31.05 21.49 -10.36
C ASP A 620 -30.87 20.69 -9.08
N LEU A 621 -31.09 21.35 -7.93
CA LEU A 621 -31.06 20.71 -6.61
C LEU A 621 -32.44 20.82 -5.95
N ALA A 622 -32.92 19.72 -5.37
CA ALA A 622 -34.06 19.71 -4.49
C ALA A 622 -33.73 20.44 -3.17
N PRO A 623 -34.75 20.85 -2.37
CA PRO A 623 -34.48 21.33 -1.02
C PRO A 623 -33.73 20.30 -0.20
N GLY A 624 -32.63 20.72 0.45
CA GLY A 624 -31.75 19.82 1.19
C GLY A 624 -30.36 20.40 1.46
N LYS A 625 -29.57 19.69 2.22
CA LYS A 625 -28.15 19.99 2.47
C LYS A 625 -27.29 19.10 1.56
N TYR A 626 -26.30 19.70 0.91
CA TYR A 626 -25.38 19.00 0.00
C TYR A 626 -23.95 19.42 0.29
N THR A 627 -23.04 18.44 0.19
CA THR A 627 -21.59 18.66 0.17
C THR A 627 -21.09 18.60 -1.28
N TYR A 628 -20.10 19.44 -1.63
CA TYR A 628 -19.61 19.51 -3.01
C TYR A 628 -18.18 20.05 -3.12
N ARG A 629 -17.58 19.80 -4.30
CA ARG A 629 -16.32 20.39 -4.77
C ARG A 629 -16.43 20.80 -6.22
N PHE A 630 -15.59 21.75 -6.62
CA PHE A 630 -15.25 21.96 -8.02
C PHE A 630 -14.18 20.93 -8.45
N LEU A 631 -14.24 20.52 -9.70
CA LEU A 631 -13.26 19.64 -10.33
C LEU A 631 -12.64 20.39 -11.52
N VAL A 632 -11.39 20.84 -11.38
CA VAL A 632 -10.65 21.56 -12.41
C VAL A 632 -9.61 20.60 -13.01
N ASP A 633 -9.80 20.16 -14.24
CA ASP A 633 -8.94 19.18 -14.91
C ASP A 633 -8.57 17.98 -14.02
N GLY A 634 -9.56 17.46 -13.28
CA GLY A 634 -9.38 16.34 -12.36
C GLY A 634 -8.87 16.73 -10.96
N VAL A 635 -8.61 18.02 -10.69
CA VAL A 635 -8.24 18.51 -9.35
C VAL A 635 -9.49 18.91 -8.59
N GLY A 636 -9.79 18.24 -7.49
CA GLY A 636 -10.88 18.63 -6.58
C GLY A 636 -10.49 19.86 -5.76
N LEU A 637 -11.34 20.91 -5.81
CA LEU A 637 -11.16 22.14 -5.06
C LEU A 637 -12.41 22.42 -4.22
N ILE A 638 -12.22 22.82 -2.97
CA ILE A 638 -13.30 23.45 -2.20
C ILE A 638 -13.67 24.78 -2.86
N ASP A 639 -14.91 25.20 -2.71
CA ASP A 639 -15.35 26.51 -3.20
C ASP A 639 -14.68 27.63 -2.39
N PRO A 640 -13.78 28.43 -3.00
CA PRO A 640 -13.05 29.45 -2.27
C PRO A 640 -13.93 30.62 -1.82
N THR A 641 -15.17 30.71 -2.34
CA THR A 641 -16.11 31.75 -2.01
C THR A 641 -17.15 31.34 -0.96
N ASN A 642 -17.20 30.04 -0.65
CA ASN A 642 -18.17 29.49 0.32
C ASN A 642 -17.46 29.13 1.63
N PRO A 643 -17.71 29.89 2.74
CA PRO A 643 -17.08 29.59 4.03
C PRO A 643 -17.68 28.38 4.74
N ALA A 644 -18.84 27.88 4.29
CA ALA A 644 -19.49 26.73 4.91
C ALA A 644 -18.82 25.43 4.42
N THR A 645 -18.20 24.74 5.34
CA THR A 645 -17.50 23.48 5.05
C THR A 645 -17.87 22.39 6.05
N GLU A 646 -17.68 21.14 5.65
CA GLU A 646 -17.90 19.95 6.49
C GLU A 646 -16.77 18.94 6.24
N ASP A 647 -16.30 18.32 7.31
CA ASP A 647 -15.33 17.21 7.24
C ASP A 647 -16.08 15.90 6.94
N ASP A 648 -15.61 15.12 5.98
CA ASP A 648 -16.20 13.84 5.60
C ASP A 648 -15.86 12.68 6.56
N GLY A 649 -15.15 12.97 7.66
CA GLY A 649 -14.67 11.98 8.61
C GLY A 649 -13.47 11.16 8.12
N GLN A 650 -12.98 11.45 6.91
CA GLN A 650 -11.81 10.80 6.30
C GLN A 650 -10.63 11.77 6.11
N GLY A 651 -10.76 12.97 6.69
CA GLY A 651 -9.77 14.04 6.60
C GLY A 651 -9.88 14.91 5.34
N HIS A 652 -11.00 14.83 4.63
CA HIS A 652 -11.29 15.75 3.53
C HIS A 652 -12.37 16.76 3.98
N VAL A 653 -12.17 18.01 3.57
CA VAL A 653 -13.11 19.09 3.82
C VAL A 653 -13.86 19.40 2.54
N ASP A 654 -15.19 19.38 2.58
CA ASP A 654 -16.08 19.68 1.46
C ASP A 654 -16.79 21.00 1.69
N SER A 655 -17.10 21.74 0.62
CA SER A 655 -17.99 22.90 0.68
C SER A 655 -19.43 22.45 0.90
N VAL A 656 -20.20 23.22 1.67
CA VAL A 656 -21.62 22.91 2.00
C VAL A 656 -22.55 23.92 1.37
N ILE A 657 -23.63 23.43 0.75
CA ILE A 657 -24.74 24.26 0.29
C ILE A 657 -26.06 23.74 0.86
N VAL A 658 -26.93 24.66 1.28
CA VAL A 658 -28.27 24.35 1.78
C VAL A 658 -29.30 24.98 0.86
N ILE A 659 -30.13 24.18 0.22
CA ILE A 659 -31.25 24.62 -0.62
C ILE A 659 -32.52 24.64 0.23
N LYS A 660 -33.11 25.80 0.36
CA LYS A 660 -34.37 25.98 1.13
C LYS A 660 -35.57 25.59 0.28
N PRO A 661 -36.66 25.07 0.86
CA PRO A 661 -37.94 24.96 0.18
C PRO A 661 -38.38 26.35 -0.32
N LYS A 662 -38.96 26.42 -1.53
CA LYS A 662 -39.57 27.63 -2.06
C LYS A 662 -40.90 27.92 -1.36
#